data_a3396f4054dd0807a24b0268550567eb
#
_entry.id   a3396f4054dd0807a24b0268550567eb
#
_cell.length_a   1.000
_cell.length_b   1.000
_cell.length_c   1.000
_cell.angle_alpha   90.00
_cell.angle_beta   90.00
_cell.angle_gamma   90.00
#
_symmetry.space_group_name_H-M   'P 1'
#
loop_
_entity.id
_entity.type
_entity.pdbx_description
1 polymer ?
#
loop_
_entity_poly.entity_id
_entity_poly.type
_entity_poly.pdbx_seq_one_letter_code
_entity_poly.pdbx_strand_id
1 'polypeptide(L)'
;MDDAPWWGLALVELPSIAAPAPAEALLAAPRVPEDRRLCPHCREPVGVGLGGQPSLVEGRCPYDGTYYSFVPRLRRNELLADRYRVQGVLGHGGFGWVYLAYDERLENRPVALKGLIDADDPAAVEEVHREKRFLIDLRHDDIVDIRDFVLHTPDDGPERRRSPAHQGYLVMEYVPGHPLTSAEVLGEIEVQHVIGYLLRVLRVFDHLHGSGYLFCDLKPTNLMVYRREVKVIDLGGVQEIGAPGTGAFSDDYAAPELAVTGPNVATDLYTVGRTLDDLFRATARRGAEEPEFDSLRQLIARATAHDPALRFPSAADMADQLSGVLRELASRRSGKAYPVPSRLFHRSTALIDNGLGALPPLGWWTTPAARTSAEEGSCRALTVEPPPPLTAAAALPQPLPDPRDPAAGFLATSVHDDPRLALSQLASYQQPTTEVELLSCRLQLRLGDTTAAHAALNRAAHRQQRDWRTHWHQGLLALADERFNDAREQFASCRAQVPGELAPRLALALCAEYQAQGSAELAAAAEQYQSVWATDTWYESAVFGRARTLARRMDRAGAVEALTDIPETSPHHRAARIAALRLLTGRLGNPGSPTASLPGAAELAEAERRLPLLGLDELDTRRLRTLIREAELARALDPAEGSAATTVRKARLLLEECYRRLAHWAPDQARHTVLIDLANAARPTTLR
;
A
#
# COMPACT_ATOMS: atom_id res chain seq x y z
N MET A 1 3.07 -0.81 -26.82
CA MET A 1 3.09 0.23 -25.78
C MET A 1 2.02 -0.17 -24.79
N ASP A 2 2.45 -0.91 -23.78
CA ASP A 2 1.53 -1.48 -22.81
C ASP A 2 1.07 -0.37 -21.88
N ASP A 3 -0.24 -0.12 -21.90
CA ASP A 3 -0.96 0.61 -20.85
C ASP A 3 -0.84 -0.19 -19.54
N ALA A 4 0.34 -0.11 -18.90
CA ALA A 4 0.45 -0.53 -17.50
C ALA A 4 -0.49 0.38 -16.70
N PRO A 5 -1.53 -0.17 -16.10
CA PRO A 5 -2.54 0.65 -15.47
C PRO A 5 -1.98 1.25 -14.20
N TRP A 6 -1.68 2.53 -14.22
CA TRP A 6 -1.41 3.34 -13.04
C TRP A 6 -2.74 3.57 -12.28
N TRP A 7 -3.30 2.47 -11.74
CA TRP A 7 -4.64 2.39 -11.17
C TRP A 7 -4.88 3.35 -10.01
N GLY A 8 -3.83 3.81 -9.35
CA GLY A 8 -3.94 4.75 -8.26
C GLY A 8 -4.50 6.13 -8.65
N LEU A 9 -4.24 6.59 -9.87
CA LEU A 9 -4.65 7.94 -10.29
C LEU A 9 -6.17 8.10 -10.46
N ALA A 10 -6.91 7.02 -10.70
CA ALA A 10 -8.37 7.05 -10.79
C ALA A 10 -9.06 7.10 -9.42
N LEU A 11 -8.33 6.89 -8.32
CA LEU A 11 -8.88 6.85 -6.96
C LEU A 11 -9.02 8.21 -6.32
N VAL A 12 -8.34 9.21 -6.85
CA VAL A 12 -8.35 10.57 -6.33
C VAL A 12 -8.60 11.58 -7.45
N GLU A 13 -9.60 12.43 -7.25
CA GLU A 13 -9.85 13.56 -8.14
C GLU A 13 -8.98 14.72 -7.67
N LEU A 14 -7.94 15.04 -8.46
CA LEU A 14 -7.05 16.16 -8.13
C LEU A 14 -7.81 17.49 -8.19
N PRO A 15 -7.57 18.42 -7.26
CA PRO A 15 -8.24 19.72 -7.25
C PRO A 15 -7.84 20.55 -8.47
N SER A 16 -8.76 21.36 -8.95
CA SER A 16 -8.49 22.27 -10.06
C SER A 16 -7.90 23.58 -9.54
N ILE A 17 -6.56 23.67 -9.56
CA ILE A 17 -5.85 24.89 -9.16
C ILE A 17 -5.91 25.93 -10.28
N ALA A 18 -6.33 27.14 -9.95
CA ALA A 18 -6.43 28.24 -10.91
C ALA A 18 -5.06 28.61 -11.47
N ALA A 19 -4.99 28.80 -12.78
CA ALA A 19 -3.77 29.26 -13.43
C ALA A 19 -3.74 30.82 -13.39
N PRO A 20 -2.68 31.44 -12.84
CA PRO A 20 -2.53 32.89 -12.91
C PRO A 20 -2.29 33.33 -14.35
N ALA A 21 -2.73 34.55 -14.70
CA ALA A 21 -2.34 35.13 -15.98
C ALA A 21 -0.79 35.29 -16.01
N PRO A 22 -0.14 35.09 -17.19
CA PRO A 22 1.33 35.18 -17.27
C PRO A 22 1.92 36.50 -16.71
N ALA A 23 1.19 37.61 -16.85
CA ALA A 23 1.62 38.89 -16.31
C ALA A 23 1.56 38.98 -14.77
N GLU A 24 0.68 38.21 -14.13
CA GLU A 24 0.53 38.16 -12.67
C GLU A 24 1.64 37.37 -12.01
N ALA A 25 2.30 36.47 -12.76
CA ALA A 25 3.43 35.66 -12.28
C ALA A 25 4.75 36.47 -12.23
N LEU A 26 4.80 37.70 -12.77
CA LEU A 26 6.01 38.50 -12.79
C LEU A 26 6.33 39.11 -11.43
N LEU A 27 7.61 39.00 -11.03
CA LEU A 27 8.11 39.63 -9.82
C LEU A 27 8.20 41.15 -9.99
N ALA A 28 7.48 41.91 -9.17
CA ALA A 28 7.50 43.38 -9.20
C ALA A 28 8.87 43.97 -8.82
N ALA A 29 9.59 43.30 -7.92
CA ALA A 29 10.94 43.68 -7.47
C ALA A 29 11.80 42.44 -7.32
N PRO A 30 12.44 41.97 -8.41
CA PRO A 30 13.25 40.75 -8.37
C PRO A 30 14.46 40.93 -7.48
N ARG A 31 14.55 40.12 -6.41
CA ARG A 31 15.69 40.13 -5.45
C ARG A 31 15.96 38.71 -5.00
N VAL A 32 17.22 38.36 -4.84
CA VAL A 32 17.65 37.12 -4.18
C VAL A 32 17.90 37.45 -2.69
N PRO A 33 17.20 36.79 -1.75
CA PRO A 33 17.42 36.96 -0.32
C PRO A 33 18.86 36.62 0.06
N GLU A 34 19.39 37.26 1.10
CA GLU A 34 20.82 37.13 1.51
C GLU A 34 21.17 35.69 1.90
N ASP A 35 20.26 34.99 2.56
CA ASP A 35 20.36 33.59 2.97
C ASP A 35 20.42 32.58 1.79
N ARG A 36 20.11 33.05 0.57
CA ARG A 36 20.14 32.23 -0.67
C ARG A 36 21.25 32.68 -1.64
N ARG A 37 22.12 33.59 -1.22
CA ARG A 37 23.24 34.09 -2.04
C ARG A 37 24.47 33.21 -1.84
N LEU A 38 24.70 32.29 -2.74
CA LEU A 38 25.86 31.39 -2.72
C LEU A 38 26.77 31.67 -3.92
N CYS A 39 28.07 31.53 -3.70
CA CYS A 39 29.05 31.60 -4.80
C CYS A 39 28.71 30.52 -5.86
N PRO A 40 28.72 30.87 -7.14
CA PRO A 40 28.39 29.88 -8.19
C PRO A 40 29.45 28.75 -8.28
N HIS A 41 30.67 28.98 -7.80
CA HIS A 41 31.75 28.00 -7.84
C HIS A 41 31.91 27.22 -6.52
N CYS A 42 32.25 27.89 -5.41
CA CYS A 42 32.55 27.22 -4.14
C CYS A 42 31.33 27.00 -3.22
N ARG A 43 30.16 27.53 -3.59
CA ARG A 43 28.91 27.45 -2.83
C ARG A 43 28.91 28.15 -1.47
N GLU A 44 29.97 28.82 -1.10
CA GLU A 44 30.01 29.60 0.14
C GLU A 44 29.12 30.85 0.07
N PRO A 45 28.54 31.30 1.19
CA PRO A 45 27.70 32.49 1.25
C PRO A 45 28.47 33.74 0.77
N VAL A 46 27.83 34.51 -0.14
CA VAL A 46 28.44 35.74 -0.70
C VAL A 46 27.43 36.90 -0.69
N GLY A 47 27.93 38.11 -0.69
CA GLY A 47 27.13 39.33 -0.73
C GLY A 47 26.27 39.57 0.51
N VAL A 48 26.57 38.90 1.62
CA VAL A 48 25.89 39.05 2.91
C VAL A 48 26.47 40.26 3.66
N GLY A 49 25.60 41.11 4.21
CA GLY A 49 26.02 42.23 5.04
C GLY A 49 26.56 41.76 6.39
N LEU A 50 27.79 42.03 6.71
CA LEU A 50 28.45 41.67 7.98
C LEU A 50 29.07 42.89 8.64
N GLY A 51 28.92 43.06 9.96
CA GLY A 51 29.63 44.05 10.76
C GLY A 51 29.35 45.52 10.37
N GLY A 52 28.13 45.83 9.88
CA GLY A 52 27.76 47.19 9.45
C GLY A 52 28.13 47.53 8.01
N GLN A 53 28.69 46.59 7.26
CA GLN A 53 28.86 46.70 5.80
C GLN A 53 27.55 46.37 5.07
N PRO A 54 27.21 47.15 4.01
CA PRO A 54 26.00 46.87 3.26
C PRO A 54 26.10 45.56 2.48
N SER A 55 24.97 44.89 2.35
CA SER A 55 24.82 43.73 1.49
C SER A 55 25.10 44.08 0.02
N LEU A 56 25.90 43.27 -0.66
CA LEU A 56 26.27 43.48 -2.06
C LEU A 56 25.54 42.44 -2.96
N VAL A 57 24.85 42.93 -3.96
CA VAL A 57 24.17 42.05 -4.95
C VAL A 57 25.11 41.59 -6.07
N GLU A 58 26.29 42.20 -6.18
CA GLU A 58 27.34 41.85 -7.13
C GLU A 58 28.71 42.02 -6.49
N GLY A 59 29.68 41.17 -6.84
CA GLY A 59 31.01 41.21 -6.28
C GLY A 59 31.88 40.03 -6.65
N ARG A 60 32.98 39.87 -5.95
CA ARG A 60 33.81 38.67 -6.07
C ARG A 60 33.76 37.89 -4.76
N CYS A 61 33.72 36.58 -4.89
CA CYS A 61 33.72 35.64 -3.78
C CYS A 61 35.00 35.84 -2.95
N PRO A 62 34.91 36.03 -1.62
CA PRO A 62 36.09 36.21 -0.75
C PRO A 62 36.90 34.91 -0.62
N TYR A 63 36.38 33.76 -0.94
CA TYR A 63 37.01 32.45 -0.79
C TYR A 63 37.82 32.03 -2.05
N ASP A 64 37.27 32.25 -3.24
CA ASP A 64 37.84 31.74 -4.50
C ASP A 64 38.02 32.81 -5.59
N GLY A 65 37.56 34.05 -5.33
CA GLY A 65 37.67 35.17 -6.28
C GLY A 65 36.67 35.14 -7.45
N THR A 66 35.78 34.13 -7.51
CA THR A 66 34.75 34.00 -8.56
C THR A 66 33.79 35.19 -8.53
N TYR A 67 33.49 35.78 -9.68
CA TYR A 67 32.49 36.84 -9.79
C TYR A 67 31.08 36.28 -9.56
N TYR A 68 30.28 36.99 -8.75
CA TYR A 68 28.89 36.69 -8.54
C TYR A 68 28.00 37.90 -8.83
N SER A 69 26.80 37.69 -9.37
CA SER A 69 25.80 38.72 -9.57
C SER A 69 24.39 38.13 -9.37
N PHE A 70 23.62 38.76 -8.51
CA PHE A 70 22.23 38.47 -8.24
C PHE A 70 21.28 39.51 -8.87
N VAL A 71 21.72 40.22 -9.89
CA VAL A 71 20.93 41.20 -10.66
C VAL A 71 20.38 40.51 -11.93
N PRO A 72 19.06 40.67 -12.24
CA PRO A 72 18.52 40.18 -13.50
C PRO A 72 19.23 40.84 -14.69
N ARG A 73 19.66 40.04 -15.66
CA ARG A 73 20.45 40.52 -16.80
C ARG A 73 19.59 41.00 -17.96
N LEU A 74 18.50 40.25 -18.27
CA LEU A 74 17.60 40.60 -19.34
C LEU A 74 16.64 41.70 -18.89
N ARG A 75 16.43 42.68 -19.77
CA ARG A 75 15.53 43.80 -19.55
C ARG A 75 14.17 43.52 -20.18
N ARG A 76 13.15 44.18 -19.66
CA ARG A 76 11.83 44.16 -20.28
C ARG A 76 11.91 44.71 -21.70
N ASN A 77 11.22 44.07 -22.65
CA ASN A 77 11.19 44.33 -24.07
C ASN A 77 12.50 44.00 -24.83
N GLU A 78 13.52 43.44 -24.19
CA GLU A 78 14.71 42.91 -24.86
C GLU A 78 14.32 41.72 -25.76
N LEU A 79 14.93 41.65 -26.96
CA LEU A 79 14.63 40.62 -27.94
C LEU A 79 15.80 39.66 -28.07
N LEU A 80 15.60 38.40 -27.66
CA LEU A 80 16.62 37.36 -27.79
C LEU A 80 16.47 36.59 -29.09
N ALA A 81 17.59 36.33 -29.75
CA ALA A 81 17.65 35.59 -31.02
C ALA A 81 16.63 36.06 -32.06
N ASP A 82 16.30 37.36 -32.13
CA ASP A 82 15.30 37.93 -33.02
C ASP A 82 13.94 37.22 -32.98
N ARG A 83 13.58 36.69 -31.79
CA ARG A 83 12.38 35.87 -31.64
C ARG A 83 11.69 36.01 -30.28
N TYR A 84 12.44 36.01 -29.19
CA TYR A 84 11.85 35.92 -27.84
C TYR A 84 11.86 37.28 -27.15
N ARG A 85 10.71 37.91 -26.99
CA ARG A 85 10.56 39.23 -26.34
C ARG A 85 10.34 39.08 -24.83
N VAL A 86 11.30 39.50 -24.05
CA VAL A 86 11.29 39.44 -22.59
C VAL A 86 10.18 40.33 -22.01
N GLN A 87 9.40 39.78 -21.08
CA GLN A 87 8.36 40.52 -20.35
C GLN A 87 8.81 40.89 -18.92
N GLY A 88 9.60 40.06 -18.27
CA GLY A 88 10.09 40.29 -16.93
C GLY A 88 10.53 39.00 -16.26
N VAL A 89 10.81 39.09 -14.97
CA VAL A 89 11.37 37.97 -14.16
C VAL A 89 10.24 37.18 -13.54
N LEU A 90 10.31 35.84 -13.65
CA LEU A 90 9.42 34.88 -12.98
C LEU A 90 10.00 34.42 -11.64
N GLY A 91 11.31 34.22 -11.55
CA GLY A 91 11.95 33.69 -10.37
C GLY A 91 13.46 33.59 -10.50
N HIS A 92 14.11 33.11 -9.43
CA HIS A 92 15.53 32.80 -9.41
C HIS A 92 15.69 31.34 -8.93
N GLY A 93 16.42 30.53 -9.70
CA GLY A 93 16.76 29.15 -9.39
C GLY A 93 18.26 28.95 -9.15
N GLY A 94 18.68 27.73 -8.93
CA GLY A 94 20.07 27.38 -8.64
C GLY A 94 21.07 27.74 -9.75
N PHE A 95 20.60 27.86 -11.00
CA PHE A 95 21.40 28.21 -12.17
C PHE A 95 21.21 29.66 -12.65
N GLY A 96 20.38 30.46 -11.99
CA GLY A 96 20.15 31.86 -12.32
C GLY A 96 18.69 32.26 -12.45
N TRP A 97 18.48 33.40 -13.10
CA TRP A 97 17.16 33.99 -13.27
C TRP A 97 16.32 33.29 -14.34
N VAL A 98 15.02 33.15 -14.08
CA VAL A 98 14.02 32.66 -15.03
C VAL A 98 13.13 33.83 -15.44
N TYR A 99 12.93 34.02 -16.73
CA TYR A 99 12.17 35.12 -17.31
C TYR A 99 10.98 34.62 -18.09
N LEU A 100 9.89 35.40 -18.06
CA LEU A 100 8.79 35.28 -19.02
C LEU A 100 9.18 35.98 -20.30
N ALA A 101 8.98 35.32 -21.45
CA ALA A 101 9.08 35.94 -22.75
C ALA A 101 7.93 35.47 -23.65
N TYR A 102 7.73 36.19 -24.75
CA TYR A 102 6.78 35.82 -25.81
C TYR A 102 7.55 35.46 -27.08
N ASP A 103 7.19 34.32 -27.68
CA ASP A 103 7.72 33.89 -28.97
C ASP A 103 6.97 34.62 -30.08
N GLU A 104 7.57 35.67 -30.65
CA GLU A 104 6.96 36.50 -31.70
C GLU A 104 6.72 35.73 -32.99
N ARG A 105 7.41 34.62 -33.22
CA ARG A 105 7.20 33.76 -34.40
C ARG A 105 6.08 32.74 -34.24
N LEU A 106 5.58 32.56 -33.02
CA LEU A 106 4.49 31.65 -32.67
C LEU A 106 3.34 32.44 -31.99
N GLU A 107 2.80 33.43 -32.67
CA GLU A 107 1.61 34.20 -32.22
C GLU A 107 1.71 34.70 -30.78
N ASN A 108 2.87 35.16 -30.36
CA ASN A 108 3.17 35.60 -29.00
C ASN A 108 2.89 34.53 -27.94
N ARG A 109 3.18 33.28 -28.23
CA ARG A 109 3.05 32.20 -27.25
C ARG A 109 4.03 32.41 -26.07
N PRO A 110 3.55 32.31 -24.80
CA PRO A 110 4.41 32.50 -23.67
C PRO A 110 5.43 31.32 -23.55
N VAL A 111 6.67 31.69 -23.21
CA VAL A 111 7.79 30.79 -22.96
C VAL A 111 8.54 31.24 -21.71
N ALA A 112 9.22 30.31 -21.03
CA ALA A 112 10.15 30.61 -19.96
C ALA A 112 11.59 30.53 -20.49
N LEU A 113 12.40 31.54 -20.15
CA LEU A 113 13.82 31.60 -20.49
C LEU A 113 14.63 31.41 -19.20
N LYS A 114 15.45 30.36 -19.12
CA LYS A 114 16.31 30.10 -18.00
C LYS A 114 17.78 30.31 -18.39
N GLY A 115 18.47 31.22 -17.71
CA GLY A 115 19.91 31.42 -17.89
C GLY A 115 20.68 30.19 -17.41
N LEU A 116 21.63 29.70 -18.21
CA LEU A 116 22.32 28.46 -17.89
C LEU A 116 23.69 28.67 -17.26
N ILE A 117 24.54 29.53 -17.74
CA ILE A 117 25.88 29.76 -17.17
C ILE A 117 26.46 31.07 -17.72
N ASP A 118 27.15 31.78 -16.87
CA ASP A 118 28.04 32.87 -17.26
C ASP A 118 29.41 32.29 -17.63
N ALA A 119 29.63 31.99 -18.89
CA ALA A 119 30.93 31.58 -19.37
C ALA A 119 31.55 32.71 -20.22
N ASP A 120 32.74 33.13 -19.89
CA ASP A 120 33.55 34.05 -20.71
C ASP A 120 34.03 33.36 -22.00
N ASP A 121 33.87 32.01 -22.09
CA ASP A 121 34.29 31.19 -23.23
C ASP A 121 33.08 30.65 -23.99
N PRO A 122 32.88 31.06 -25.26
CA PRO A 122 31.80 30.52 -26.11
C PRO A 122 31.91 29.02 -26.33
N ALA A 123 33.10 28.44 -26.27
CA ALA A 123 33.31 27.00 -26.43
C ALA A 123 32.75 26.21 -25.23
N ALA A 124 32.90 26.72 -24.00
CA ALA A 124 32.32 26.13 -22.81
C ALA A 124 30.80 26.16 -22.85
N VAL A 125 30.19 27.23 -23.35
CA VAL A 125 28.73 27.35 -23.52
C VAL A 125 28.22 26.35 -24.57
N GLU A 126 28.98 26.18 -25.67
CA GLU A 126 28.61 25.24 -26.71
C GLU A 126 28.76 23.76 -26.29
N GLU A 127 29.71 23.48 -25.38
CA GLU A 127 29.90 22.16 -24.77
C GLU A 127 28.71 21.82 -23.84
N VAL A 128 28.31 22.75 -22.95
CA VAL A 128 27.10 22.61 -22.11
C VAL A 128 25.84 22.44 -22.98
N HIS A 129 25.74 23.16 -24.10
CA HIS A 129 24.64 22.97 -25.05
C HIS A 129 24.65 21.58 -25.65
N ARG A 130 25.79 21.05 -26.02
CA ARG A 130 25.93 19.69 -26.58
C ARG A 130 25.55 18.63 -25.55
N GLU A 131 26.02 18.77 -24.31
CA GLU A 131 25.69 17.87 -23.20
C GLU A 131 24.21 17.86 -22.87
N LYS A 132 23.51 19.01 -22.97
CA LYS A 132 22.09 19.13 -22.64
C LYS A 132 21.15 18.94 -23.83
N ARG A 133 21.68 18.63 -25.02
CA ARG A 133 20.88 18.49 -26.26
C ARG A 133 19.83 17.37 -26.14
N PHE A 134 20.11 16.31 -25.40
CA PHE A 134 19.18 15.21 -25.17
C PHE A 134 17.89 15.67 -24.46
N LEU A 135 17.93 16.78 -23.70
CA LEU A 135 16.75 17.31 -23.02
C LEU A 135 15.64 17.75 -24.02
N ILE A 136 16.02 18.09 -25.27
CA ILE A 136 15.08 18.46 -26.33
C ILE A 136 14.29 17.23 -26.80
N ASP A 137 14.93 16.06 -26.78
CA ASP A 137 14.31 14.79 -27.19
C ASP A 137 13.55 14.11 -26.05
N LEU A 138 13.74 14.59 -24.82
CA LEU A 138 13.06 14.06 -23.63
C LEU A 138 11.62 14.59 -23.57
N ARG A 139 10.66 13.78 -24.01
CA ARG A 139 9.24 14.17 -24.01
C ARG A 139 8.42 13.29 -23.10
N HIS A 140 7.69 13.94 -22.18
CA HIS A 140 6.72 13.32 -21.31
C HIS A 140 5.67 14.36 -20.90
N ASP A 141 4.40 13.97 -20.79
CA ASP A 141 3.31 14.92 -20.52
C ASP A 141 3.47 15.68 -19.21
N ASP A 142 4.06 15.05 -18.19
CA ASP A 142 4.29 15.62 -16.86
C ASP A 142 5.71 16.24 -16.71
N ILE A 143 6.48 16.42 -17.80
CA ILE A 143 7.75 17.16 -17.83
C ILE A 143 7.57 18.46 -18.64
N VAL A 144 8.29 19.50 -18.26
CA VAL A 144 8.33 20.75 -19.02
C VAL A 144 9.03 20.54 -20.36
N ASP A 145 8.38 20.94 -21.47
CA ASP A 145 8.96 20.85 -22.81
C ASP A 145 10.12 21.82 -22.98
N ILE A 146 11.30 21.34 -23.37
CA ILE A 146 12.41 22.15 -23.84
C ILE A 146 12.20 22.41 -25.33
N ARG A 147 12.16 23.67 -25.72
CA ARG A 147 11.83 24.08 -27.11
C ARG A 147 13.03 24.51 -27.92
N ASP A 148 13.98 25.20 -27.24
CA ASP A 148 15.11 25.80 -27.93
C ASP A 148 16.25 26.08 -26.94
N PHE A 149 17.41 26.33 -27.47
CA PHE A 149 18.56 26.87 -26.76
C PHE A 149 19.09 28.07 -27.55
N VAL A 150 19.22 29.22 -26.91
CA VAL A 150 19.66 30.43 -27.58
C VAL A 150 20.85 31.05 -26.89
N LEU A 151 21.83 31.51 -27.69
CA LEU A 151 22.93 32.34 -27.24
C LEU A 151 22.55 33.80 -27.38
N HIS A 152 22.79 34.60 -26.37
CA HIS A 152 22.50 36.01 -26.36
C HIS A 152 23.75 36.79 -25.94
N THR A 153 24.08 37.83 -26.74
CA THR A 153 25.08 38.81 -26.40
C THR A 153 24.33 40.04 -25.91
N PRO A 154 24.41 40.38 -24.61
CA PRO A 154 23.70 41.55 -24.11
C PRO A 154 24.15 42.81 -24.85
N ASP A 155 23.22 43.71 -25.15
CA ASP A 155 23.54 45.04 -25.72
C ASP A 155 24.09 45.92 -24.59
N ASP A 156 25.38 45.73 -24.26
CA ASP A 156 26.02 46.33 -23.11
C ASP A 156 26.44 47.78 -23.41
N GLY A 157 25.76 48.72 -22.78
CA GLY A 157 26.31 50.06 -22.66
C GLY A 157 27.64 50.07 -21.90
N PRO A 158 28.43 51.18 -21.96
CA PRO A 158 29.81 51.26 -21.51
C PRO A 158 30.05 50.92 -20.02
N GLU A 159 29.00 50.82 -19.21
CA GLU A 159 29.11 50.53 -17.78
C GLU A 159 29.15 49.03 -17.41
N ARG A 160 28.79 48.11 -18.34
CA ARG A 160 28.69 46.67 -18.07
C ARG A 160 29.83 45.81 -18.65
N ARG A 161 30.96 46.38 -19.01
CA ARG A 161 32.14 45.68 -19.56
C ARG A 161 32.76 44.61 -18.66
N ARG A 162 32.14 44.25 -17.52
CA ARG A 162 32.61 43.21 -16.58
C ARG A 162 31.77 41.95 -16.58
N SER A 163 30.74 41.83 -17.44
CA SER A 163 29.92 40.65 -17.61
C SER A 163 30.47 39.78 -18.75
N PRO A 164 30.28 38.43 -18.70
CA PRO A 164 30.67 37.53 -19.78
C PRO A 164 30.04 37.94 -21.11
N ALA A 165 30.80 37.80 -22.19
CA ALA A 165 30.43 38.26 -23.53
C ALA A 165 29.23 37.54 -24.11
N HIS A 166 28.96 36.33 -23.63
CA HIS A 166 27.85 35.50 -24.13
C HIS A 166 27.16 34.78 -22.97
N GLN A 167 25.83 34.67 -23.06
CA GLN A 167 25.04 33.91 -22.11
C GLN A 167 24.09 32.96 -22.86
N GLY A 168 24.06 31.69 -22.47
CA GLY A 168 23.13 30.71 -22.97
C GLY A 168 21.80 30.75 -22.19
N TYR A 169 20.71 30.67 -22.93
CA TYR A 169 19.36 30.57 -22.36
C TYR A 169 18.66 29.33 -22.88
N LEU A 170 18.11 28.55 -21.95
CA LEU A 170 17.21 27.47 -22.27
C LEU A 170 15.78 28.03 -22.44
N VAL A 171 15.19 27.79 -23.60
CA VAL A 171 13.79 28.18 -23.90
C VAL A 171 12.90 26.99 -23.63
N MET A 172 11.96 27.14 -22.72
CA MET A 172 11.09 26.06 -22.32
C MET A 172 9.62 26.49 -22.32
N GLU A 173 8.73 25.52 -22.24
CA GLU A 173 7.31 25.74 -22.02
C GLU A 173 7.09 26.64 -20.79
N TYR A 174 6.25 27.67 -20.91
CA TYR A 174 5.75 28.39 -19.76
C TYR A 174 4.61 27.58 -19.13
N VAL A 175 4.76 27.14 -17.89
CA VAL A 175 3.74 26.43 -17.11
C VAL A 175 2.95 27.47 -16.31
N PRO A 176 1.66 27.69 -16.63
CA PRO A 176 0.84 28.69 -15.94
C PRO A 176 0.30 28.14 -14.62
N GLY A 177 1.15 27.95 -13.63
CA GLY A 177 0.79 27.29 -12.38
C GLY A 177 1.50 27.88 -11.16
N HIS A 178 1.28 27.23 -10.03
CA HIS A 178 1.92 27.55 -8.77
C HIS A 178 2.85 26.40 -8.34
N PRO A 179 3.98 26.69 -7.69
CA PRO A 179 4.78 25.66 -7.04
C PRO A 179 3.90 24.86 -6.04
N LEU A 180 4.14 23.57 -5.92
CA LEU A 180 3.39 22.71 -5.01
C LEU A 180 3.51 23.13 -3.52
N THR A 181 4.52 23.95 -3.21
CA THR A 181 4.73 24.54 -1.88
C THR A 181 3.98 25.86 -1.65
N SER A 182 3.34 26.39 -2.64
CA SER A 182 2.64 27.67 -2.48
C SER A 182 1.43 27.57 -1.54
N ALA A 183 1.11 28.66 -0.87
CA ALA A 183 -0.04 28.72 0.04
C ALA A 183 -1.38 28.45 -0.68
N GLU A 184 -1.47 28.87 -1.92
CA GLU A 184 -2.64 28.68 -2.80
C GLU A 184 -2.88 27.19 -3.06
N VAL A 185 -1.81 26.41 -3.28
CA VAL A 185 -1.91 24.97 -3.51
C VAL A 185 -2.11 24.21 -2.20
N LEU A 186 -1.28 24.48 -1.19
CA LEU A 186 -1.35 23.78 0.11
C LEU A 186 -2.69 24.03 0.85
N GLY A 187 -3.40 25.10 0.55
CA GLY A 187 -4.74 25.37 1.08
C GLY A 187 -5.83 24.48 0.49
N GLU A 188 -5.64 23.98 -0.73
CA GLU A 188 -6.64 23.25 -1.52
C GLU A 188 -6.38 21.74 -1.56
N ILE A 189 -5.18 21.29 -1.15
CA ILE A 189 -4.79 19.88 -1.26
C ILE A 189 -4.78 19.17 0.10
N GLU A 190 -5.04 17.88 0.03
CA GLU A 190 -4.95 16.92 1.14
C GLU A 190 -3.88 15.87 0.84
N VAL A 191 -3.54 15.04 1.82
CA VAL A 191 -2.51 13.98 1.70
C VAL A 191 -2.72 13.08 0.48
N GLN A 192 -3.97 12.70 0.18
CA GLN A 192 -4.27 11.87 -0.99
C GLN A 192 -3.96 12.58 -2.33
N HIS A 193 -4.11 13.91 -2.40
CA HIS A 193 -3.76 14.69 -3.59
C HIS A 193 -2.24 14.75 -3.76
N VAL A 194 -1.48 14.91 -2.66
CA VAL A 194 -0.01 14.79 -2.66
C VAL A 194 0.41 13.45 -3.25
N ILE A 195 -0.18 12.35 -2.78
CA ILE A 195 0.10 11.01 -3.31
C ILE A 195 -0.21 10.94 -4.81
N GLY A 196 -1.37 11.47 -5.25
CA GLY A 196 -1.75 11.51 -6.67
C GLY A 196 -0.74 12.26 -7.54
N TYR A 197 -0.24 13.42 -7.07
CA TYR A 197 0.81 14.15 -7.78
C TYR A 197 2.13 13.38 -7.81
N LEU A 198 2.54 12.76 -6.70
CA LEU A 198 3.79 11.99 -6.65
C LEU A 198 3.74 10.69 -7.47
N LEU A 199 2.57 10.09 -7.66
CA LEU A 199 2.41 8.98 -8.60
C LEU A 199 2.68 9.43 -10.05
N ARG A 200 2.27 10.63 -10.45
CA ARG A 200 2.61 11.19 -11.77
C ARG A 200 4.12 11.49 -11.87
N VAL A 201 4.72 12.04 -10.83
CA VAL A 201 6.17 12.25 -10.75
C VAL A 201 6.93 10.93 -10.87
N LEU A 202 6.50 9.86 -10.21
CA LEU A 202 7.13 8.55 -10.34
C LEU A 202 7.05 7.98 -11.77
N ARG A 203 6.01 8.30 -12.55
CA ARG A 203 5.97 7.97 -13.99
C ARG A 203 7.07 8.70 -14.77
N VAL A 204 7.32 9.96 -14.43
CA VAL A 204 8.44 10.72 -15.01
C VAL A 204 9.76 10.02 -14.68
N PHE A 205 9.96 9.62 -13.42
CA PHE A 205 11.19 8.93 -13.01
C PHE A 205 11.35 7.57 -13.68
N ASP A 206 10.28 6.80 -13.83
CA ASP A 206 10.31 5.52 -14.55
C ASP A 206 10.70 5.71 -16.02
N HIS A 207 10.13 6.74 -16.67
CA HIS A 207 10.49 7.11 -18.04
C HIS A 207 11.96 7.55 -18.17
N LEU A 208 12.46 8.40 -17.26
CA LEU A 208 13.84 8.85 -17.24
C LEU A 208 14.81 7.69 -17.02
N HIS A 209 14.60 6.88 -15.99
CA HIS A 209 15.44 5.74 -15.66
C HIS A 209 15.46 4.70 -16.80
N GLY A 210 14.29 4.43 -17.41
CA GLY A 210 14.18 3.56 -18.58
C GLY A 210 14.89 4.09 -19.82
N SER A 211 15.06 5.42 -19.92
CA SER A 211 15.82 6.10 -20.98
C SER A 211 17.30 6.28 -20.66
N GLY A 212 17.77 5.82 -19.49
CA GLY A 212 19.17 5.90 -19.07
C GLY A 212 19.56 7.21 -18.38
N TYR A 213 18.59 7.98 -17.86
CA TYR A 213 18.83 9.28 -17.21
C TYR A 213 18.38 9.29 -15.76
N LEU A 214 18.99 10.16 -14.95
CA LEU A 214 18.63 10.51 -13.58
C LEU A 214 18.15 11.96 -13.52
N PHE A 215 17.20 12.26 -12.65
CA PHE A 215 16.70 13.63 -12.44
C PHE A 215 17.59 14.44 -11.48
N CYS A 216 18.05 13.83 -10.41
CA CYS A 216 18.99 14.29 -9.41
C CYS A 216 18.51 15.35 -8.41
N ASP A 217 17.74 16.36 -8.77
CA ASP A 217 17.35 17.49 -7.91
C ASP A 217 15.83 17.64 -7.75
N LEU A 218 15.12 16.55 -7.40
CA LEU A 218 13.70 16.66 -7.11
C LEU A 218 13.48 17.29 -5.73
N LYS A 219 12.64 18.32 -5.72
CA LYS A 219 12.15 19.01 -4.54
C LYS A 219 10.78 19.61 -4.81
N PRO A 220 9.98 19.92 -3.80
CA PRO A 220 8.61 20.41 -4.00
C PRO A 220 8.52 21.69 -4.85
N THR A 221 9.54 22.54 -4.83
CA THR A 221 9.61 23.78 -5.63
C THR A 221 9.80 23.54 -7.13
N ASN A 222 10.25 22.33 -7.51
CA ASN A 222 10.41 21.93 -8.91
C ASN A 222 9.16 21.25 -9.47
N LEU A 223 8.05 21.23 -8.70
CA LEU A 223 6.75 20.72 -9.09
C LEU A 223 5.75 21.87 -9.22
N MET A 224 5.30 22.13 -10.46
CA MET A 224 4.29 23.14 -10.77
C MET A 224 2.92 22.49 -10.95
N VAL A 225 1.91 23.03 -10.28
CA VAL A 225 0.53 22.55 -10.38
C VAL A 225 -0.35 23.61 -11.02
N TYR A 226 -1.13 23.21 -12.03
CA TYR A 226 -2.17 24.04 -12.63
C TYR A 226 -3.34 23.15 -13.06
N ARG A 227 -4.56 23.64 -12.87
CA ARG A 227 -5.75 22.81 -13.08
C ARG A 227 -5.61 21.50 -12.28
N ARG A 228 -5.70 20.34 -12.93
CA ARG A 228 -5.55 19.00 -12.34
C ARG A 228 -4.23 18.32 -12.74
N GLU A 229 -3.24 19.09 -13.15
CA GLU A 229 -1.99 18.59 -13.69
C GLU A 229 -0.82 19.00 -12.80
N VAL A 230 0.24 18.19 -12.82
CA VAL A 230 1.54 18.52 -12.25
C VAL A 230 2.58 18.46 -13.35
N LYS A 231 3.49 19.42 -13.37
CA LYS A 231 4.65 19.42 -14.27
C LYS A 231 5.93 19.49 -13.46
N VAL A 232 6.84 18.59 -13.78
CA VAL A 232 8.21 18.65 -13.29
C VAL A 232 8.94 19.70 -14.11
N ILE A 233 9.44 20.70 -13.43
CA ILE A 233 10.23 21.79 -14.01
C ILE A 233 11.68 21.66 -13.56
N ASP A 234 12.59 22.41 -14.13
CA ASP A 234 13.99 22.47 -13.75
C ASP A 234 14.81 21.16 -14.02
N LEU A 235 15.00 20.90 -15.31
CA LEU A 235 15.80 19.76 -15.80
C LEU A 235 17.33 20.00 -15.72
N GLY A 236 17.78 21.04 -14.99
CA GLY A 236 19.21 21.40 -14.94
C GLY A 236 20.09 20.33 -14.29
N GLY A 237 19.53 19.51 -13.39
CA GLY A 237 20.22 18.40 -12.72
C GLY A 237 20.25 17.09 -13.52
N VAL A 238 19.47 16.97 -14.59
CA VAL A 238 19.33 15.70 -15.34
C VAL A 238 20.67 15.31 -15.98
N GLN A 239 21.05 14.04 -15.80
CA GLN A 239 22.30 13.50 -16.33
C GLN A 239 22.15 12.02 -16.71
N GLU A 240 23.06 11.48 -17.51
CA GLU A 240 23.11 10.05 -17.85
C GLU A 240 23.50 9.20 -16.63
N ILE A 241 22.95 7.99 -16.54
CA ILE A 241 23.32 7.02 -15.49
C ILE A 241 24.78 6.64 -15.70
N GLY A 242 25.59 6.82 -14.64
CA GLY A 242 27.03 6.52 -14.69
C GLY A 242 27.90 7.66 -15.22
N ALA A 243 27.32 8.82 -15.56
CA ALA A 243 28.12 10.00 -15.90
C ALA A 243 29.04 10.40 -14.72
N PRO A 244 30.29 10.85 -15.00
CA PRO A 244 31.18 11.32 -13.95
C PRO A 244 30.68 12.65 -13.33
N GLY A 245 30.84 12.78 -12.02
CA GLY A 245 30.44 13.98 -11.28
C GLY A 245 29.39 13.71 -10.24
N THR A 246 29.14 14.71 -9.39
CA THR A 246 28.16 14.61 -8.29
C THR A 246 26.76 15.09 -8.72
N GLY A 247 26.60 15.66 -9.91
CA GLY A 247 25.34 16.29 -10.32
C GLY A 247 25.05 17.61 -9.55
N ALA A 248 23.91 18.21 -9.87
CA ALA A 248 23.37 19.34 -9.10
C ALA A 248 22.32 18.79 -8.15
N PHE A 249 22.57 18.89 -6.85
CA PHE A 249 21.68 18.46 -5.78
C PHE A 249 21.40 19.61 -4.82
N SER A 250 20.23 19.56 -4.20
CA SER A 250 19.90 20.39 -3.05
C SER A 250 20.21 19.63 -1.77
N ASP A 251 21.02 20.18 -0.86
CA ASP A 251 21.55 19.48 0.32
C ASP A 251 20.45 18.84 1.19
N ASP A 252 19.31 19.49 1.37
CA ASP A 252 18.18 18.99 2.17
C ASP A 252 17.51 17.75 1.58
N TYR A 253 17.72 17.49 0.28
CA TYR A 253 17.10 16.38 -0.48
C TYR A 253 18.13 15.34 -0.93
N ALA A 254 19.41 15.61 -0.76
CA ALA A 254 20.49 14.74 -1.18
C ALA A 254 20.54 13.45 -0.36
N ALA A 255 20.74 12.32 -1.04
CA ALA A 255 20.95 11.05 -0.37
C ALA A 255 22.28 11.01 0.39
N PRO A 256 22.34 10.41 1.60
CA PRO A 256 23.52 10.47 2.47
C PRO A 256 24.78 9.84 1.83
N GLU A 257 24.63 8.87 0.96
CA GLU A 257 25.73 8.20 0.26
C GLU A 257 26.19 8.90 -1.02
N LEU A 258 25.47 9.93 -1.47
CA LEU A 258 25.70 10.58 -2.76
C LEU A 258 27.17 10.98 -3.01
N ALA A 259 27.82 11.55 -1.98
CA ALA A 259 29.22 11.98 -2.08
C ALA A 259 30.21 10.80 -2.29
N VAL A 260 29.79 9.57 -1.94
CA VAL A 260 30.64 8.37 -2.01
C VAL A 260 30.34 7.55 -3.27
N THR A 261 29.07 7.33 -3.58
CA THR A 261 28.63 6.45 -4.67
C THR A 261 28.38 7.18 -5.97
N GLY A 262 28.21 8.50 -5.93
CA GLY A 262 27.68 9.29 -7.02
C GLY A 262 26.17 9.02 -7.26
N PRO A 263 25.59 9.74 -8.23
CA PRO A 263 24.16 9.62 -8.56
C PRO A 263 23.82 8.25 -9.15
N ASN A 264 22.68 7.72 -8.71
CA ASN A 264 22.12 6.46 -9.21
C ASN A 264 20.61 6.43 -8.94
N VAL A 265 19.90 5.39 -9.41
CA VAL A 265 18.45 5.25 -9.23
C VAL A 265 18.03 5.34 -7.75
N ALA A 266 18.79 4.74 -6.83
CA ALA A 266 18.45 4.77 -5.41
C ALA A 266 18.62 6.17 -4.79
N THR A 267 19.61 6.97 -5.23
CA THR A 267 19.75 8.36 -4.80
C THR A 267 18.63 9.23 -5.35
N ASP A 268 18.20 8.95 -6.57
CA ASP A 268 17.10 9.67 -7.23
C ASP A 268 15.76 9.41 -6.52
N LEU A 269 15.46 8.15 -6.20
CA LEU A 269 14.26 7.77 -5.45
C LEU A 269 14.26 8.29 -3.99
N TYR A 270 15.44 8.51 -3.40
CA TYR A 270 15.56 9.18 -2.11
C TYR A 270 15.01 10.61 -2.18
N THR A 271 15.31 11.37 -3.25
CA THR A 271 14.77 12.72 -3.43
C THR A 271 13.24 12.74 -3.53
N VAL A 272 12.65 11.71 -4.20
CA VAL A 272 11.19 11.53 -4.25
C VAL A 272 10.64 11.27 -2.85
N GLY A 273 11.29 10.42 -2.05
CA GLY A 273 10.91 10.13 -0.67
C GLY A 273 10.95 11.36 0.23
N ARG A 274 12.01 12.18 0.12
CA ARG A 274 12.15 13.44 0.86
C ARG A 274 11.07 14.45 0.46
N THR A 275 10.84 14.58 -0.86
CA THR A 275 9.78 15.45 -1.39
C THR A 275 8.40 15.03 -0.87
N LEU A 276 8.12 13.71 -0.83
CA LEU A 276 6.88 13.16 -0.29
C LEU A 276 6.74 13.46 1.22
N ASP A 277 7.81 13.29 2.01
CA ASP A 277 7.81 13.58 3.46
C ASP A 277 7.46 15.04 3.74
N ASP A 278 8.13 15.97 3.05
CA ASP A 278 7.90 17.40 3.23
C ASP A 278 6.46 17.80 2.90
N LEU A 279 5.94 17.34 1.76
CA LEU A 279 4.57 17.63 1.33
C LEU A 279 3.53 16.94 2.23
N PHE A 280 3.80 15.71 2.69
CA PHE A 280 2.96 15.02 3.66
C PHE A 280 2.85 15.81 4.97
N ARG A 281 3.97 16.25 5.53
CA ARG A 281 3.98 17.05 6.77
C ARG A 281 3.28 18.39 6.60
N ALA A 282 3.45 19.03 5.45
CA ALA A 282 2.80 20.31 5.15
C ALA A 282 1.26 20.16 5.05
N THR A 283 0.76 19.05 4.50
CA THR A 283 -0.68 18.81 4.28
C THR A 283 -1.37 18.13 5.46
N ALA A 284 -0.74 17.15 6.10
CA ALA A 284 -1.28 16.46 7.27
C ALA A 284 -1.28 17.33 8.54
N ARG A 285 -0.47 18.38 8.55
CA ARG A 285 -0.37 19.32 9.67
C ARG A 285 -0.11 18.57 10.99
N ARG A 286 -1.05 18.66 11.99
CA ARG A 286 -0.92 17.99 13.28
C ARG A 286 -1.32 16.52 13.26
N GLY A 287 -1.98 16.04 12.20
CA GLY A 287 -2.45 14.67 12.05
C GLY A 287 -1.44 13.68 11.47
N ALA A 288 -0.19 14.09 11.16
CA ALA A 288 0.80 13.22 10.51
C ALA A 288 1.14 11.94 11.29
N GLU A 289 0.97 11.92 12.60
CA GLU A 289 1.21 10.76 13.46
C GLU A 289 -0.03 9.85 13.65
N GLU A 290 -1.17 10.19 13.05
CA GLU A 290 -2.37 9.38 13.15
C GLU A 290 -2.17 7.99 12.52
N PRO A 291 -2.80 6.94 13.09
CA PRO A 291 -2.65 5.56 12.62
C PRO A 291 -3.06 5.34 11.16
N GLU A 292 -3.93 6.20 10.63
CA GLU A 292 -4.36 6.12 9.23
C GLU A 292 -3.22 6.33 8.23
N PHE A 293 -2.18 7.08 8.60
CA PHE A 293 -1.01 7.35 7.76
C PHE A 293 0.16 6.39 8.01
N ASP A 294 -0.03 5.32 8.80
CA ASP A 294 1.06 4.41 9.16
C ASP A 294 1.73 3.76 7.92
N SER A 295 0.92 3.33 6.94
CA SER A 295 1.46 2.76 5.69
C SER A 295 2.23 3.81 4.86
N LEU A 296 1.79 5.08 4.87
CA LEU A 296 2.51 6.17 4.19
C LEU A 296 3.84 6.47 4.87
N ARG A 297 3.86 6.54 6.22
CA ARG A 297 5.11 6.72 6.97
C ARG A 297 6.12 5.61 6.73
N GLN A 298 5.67 4.36 6.66
CA GLN A 298 6.53 3.22 6.33
C GLN A 298 7.09 3.33 4.91
N LEU A 299 6.28 3.77 3.94
CA LEU A 299 6.72 3.99 2.57
C LEU A 299 7.79 5.09 2.52
N ILE A 300 7.56 6.23 3.18
CA ILE A 300 8.52 7.34 3.28
C ILE A 300 9.83 6.85 3.94
N ALA A 301 9.72 6.13 5.07
CA ALA A 301 10.88 5.59 5.79
C ALA A 301 11.71 4.63 4.91
N ARG A 302 11.04 3.80 4.09
CA ARG A 302 11.72 2.94 3.12
C ARG A 302 12.41 3.75 2.03
N ALA A 303 11.70 4.72 1.42
CA ALA A 303 12.25 5.54 0.34
C ALA A 303 13.46 6.37 0.80
N THR A 304 13.46 6.79 2.08
CA THR A 304 14.52 7.61 2.69
C THR A 304 15.46 6.80 3.60
N ALA A 305 15.49 5.46 3.45
CA ALA A 305 16.41 4.63 4.23
C ALA A 305 17.86 5.02 4.01
N HIS A 306 18.67 5.01 5.09
CA HIS A 306 20.08 5.36 5.02
C HIS A 306 20.87 4.41 4.11
N ASP A 307 20.58 3.09 4.21
CA ASP A 307 21.14 2.06 3.33
C ASP A 307 20.37 2.05 2.00
N PRO A 308 21.01 2.39 0.85
CA PRO A 308 20.35 2.40 -0.45
C PRO A 308 19.74 1.04 -0.86
N ALA A 309 20.33 -0.07 -0.39
CA ALA A 309 19.85 -1.42 -0.69
C ALA A 309 18.49 -1.74 -0.06
N LEU A 310 18.05 -0.97 0.95
CA LEU A 310 16.75 -1.10 1.58
C LEU A 310 15.65 -0.28 0.89
N ARG A 311 16.02 0.66 0.01
CA ARG A 311 15.08 1.50 -0.74
C ARG A 311 14.36 0.71 -1.83
N PHE A 312 13.51 1.40 -2.58
CA PHE A 312 12.85 0.81 -3.74
C PHE A 312 13.83 0.56 -4.88
N PRO A 313 13.76 -0.59 -5.57
CA PRO A 313 14.70 -0.91 -6.65
C PRO A 313 14.39 -0.13 -7.94
N SER A 314 13.16 0.37 -8.11
CA SER A 314 12.73 1.16 -9.26
C SER A 314 11.63 2.15 -8.91
N ALA A 315 11.40 3.14 -9.76
CA ALA A 315 10.29 4.08 -9.65
C ALA A 315 8.94 3.36 -9.78
N ALA A 316 8.84 2.35 -10.62
CA ALA A 316 7.65 1.51 -10.77
C ALA A 316 7.32 0.75 -9.48
N ASP A 317 8.31 0.13 -8.81
CA ASP A 317 8.09 -0.55 -7.53
C ASP A 317 7.62 0.43 -6.44
N MET A 318 8.19 1.63 -6.39
CA MET A 318 7.75 2.67 -5.44
C MET A 318 6.32 3.14 -5.75
N ALA A 319 5.98 3.32 -7.03
CA ALA A 319 4.64 3.73 -7.46
C ALA A 319 3.58 2.67 -7.15
N ASP A 320 3.88 1.39 -7.35
CA ASP A 320 2.96 0.30 -6.99
C ASP A 320 2.64 0.30 -5.49
N GLN A 321 3.66 0.47 -4.63
CA GLN A 321 3.45 0.54 -3.19
C GLN A 321 2.71 1.83 -2.77
N LEU A 322 3.02 2.96 -3.38
CA LEU A 322 2.33 4.23 -3.12
C LEU A 322 0.86 4.17 -3.57
N SER A 323 0.56 3.48 -4.69
CA SER A 323 -0.81 3.22 -5.14
C SER A 323 -1.59 2.36 -4.14
N GLY A 324 -0.94 1.35 -3.53
CA GLY A 324 -1.54 0.54 -2.47
C GLY A 324 -1.90 1.37 -1.23
N VAL A 325 -1.01 2.27 -0.81
CA VAL A 325 -1.26 3.22 0.28
C VAL A 325 -2.42 4.17 -0.07
N LEU A 326 -2.48 4.68 -1.30
CA LEU A 326 -3.58 5.54 -1.74
C LEU A 326 -4.92 4.81 -1.69
N ARG A 327 -4.98 3.53 -2.11
CA ARG A 327 -6.20 2.70 -2.01
C ARG A 327 -6.68 2.59 -0.57
N GLU A 328 -5.78 2.37 0.38
CA GLU A 328 -6.13 2.31 1.81
C GLU A 328 -6.77 3.62 2.28
N LEU A 329 -6.15 4.77 2.00
CA LEU A 329 -6.66 6.07 2.39
C LEU A 329 -8.00 6.40 1.69
N ALA A 330 -8.10 6.11 0.39
CA ALA A 330 -9.34 6.33 -0.39
C ALA A 330 -10.49 5.46 0.14
N SER A 331 -10.22 4.21 0.50
CA SER A 331 -11.20 3.30 1.07
C SER A 331 -11.71 3.78 2.43
N ARG A 332 -10.82 4.18 3.32
CA ARG A 332 -11.20 4.74 4.64
C ARG A 332 -12.09 5.98 4.51
N ARG A 333 -11.78 6.84 3.54
CA ARG A 333 -12.52 8.09 3.34
C ARG A 333 -13.88 7.87 2.68
N SER A 334 -13.94 7.04 1.65
CA SER A 334 -15.17 6.82 0.86
C SER A 334 -16.10 5.75 1.45
N GLY A 335 -15.59 4.90 2.36
CA GLY A 335 -16.28 3.70 2.84
C GLY A 335 -16.45 2.62 1.75
N LYS A 336 -15.74 2.75 0.60
CA LYS A 336 -15.80 1.80 -0.51
C LYS A 336 -14.49 1.04 -0.65
N ALA A 337 -14.57 -0.25 -0.88
CA ALA A 337 -13.40 -1.04 -1.21
C ALA A 337 -12.98 -0.84 -2.68
N TYR A 338 -11.67 -0.93 -2.91
CA TYR A 338 -11.08 -0.84 -4.26
C TYR A 338 -10.21 -2.09 -4.53
N PRO A 339 -10.85 -3.23 -4.86
CA PRO A 339 -10.14 -4.48 -5.13
C PRO A 339 -9.25 -4.36 -6.37
N VAL A 340 -7.97 -4.69 -6.22
CA VAL A 340 -7.00 -4.71 -7.31
C VAL A 340 -6.06 -5.91 -7.12
N PRO A 341 -5.75 -6.67 -8.18
CA PRO A 341 -4.78 -7.75 -8.10
C PRO A 341 -3.43 -7.24 -7.58
N SER A 342 -2.87 -7.91 -6.57
CA SER A 342 -1.51 -7.63 -6.13
C SER A 342 -0.51 -8.08 -7.21
N ARG A 343 0.57 -7.31 -7.36
CA ARG A 343 1.72 -7.68 -8.20
C ARG A 343 2.77 -8.51 -7.44
N LEU A 344 2.61 -8.62 -6.12
CA LEU A 344 3.57 -9.29 -5.24
C LEU A 344 3.03 -10.57 -4.61
N PHE A 345 1.70 -10.72 -4.53
CA PHE A 345 1.06 -11.88 -3.91
C PHE A 345 -0.01 -12.48 -4.81
N HIS A 346 -0.06 -13.81 -4.85
CA HIS A 346 -1.21 -14.51 -5.41
C HIS A 346 -2.45 -14.26 -4.56
N ARG A 347 -3.62 -14.16 -5.21
CA ARG A 347 -4.89 -14.22 -4.50
C ARG A 347 -5.00 -15.58 -3.80
N SER A 348 -5.22 -15.58 -2.48
CA SER A 348 -5.46 -16.82 -1.75
C SER A 348 -6.84 -17.35 -2.06
N THR A 349 -6.93 -18.63 -2.45
CA THR A 349 -8.20 -19.38 -2.57
C THR A 349 -8.53 -20.13 -1.28
N ALA A 350 -7.59 -20.24 -0.36
CA ALA A 350 -7.77 -20.89 0.92
C ALA A 350 -8.42 -19.92 1.93
N LEU A 351 -9.47 -20.39 2.59
CA LEU A 351 -10.19 -19.62 3.60
C LEU A 351 -9.64 -19.93 5.00
N ILE A 352 -9.32 -18.89 5.75
CA ILE A 352 -8.84 -18.99 7.15
C ILE A 352 -10.05 -18.85 8.09
N ASP A 353 -10.95 -19.86 8.10
CA ASP A 353 -12.24 -19.82 8.81
C ASP A 353 -12.36 -20.76 10.01
N ASN A 354 -11.40 -21.67 10.21
CA ASN A 354 -11.45 -22.75 11.19
C ASN A 354 -12.74 -23.62 11.10
N GLY A 355 -13.21 -23.84 9.88
CA GLY A 355 -14.43 -24.60 9.63
C GLY A 355 -15.73 -23.90 10.07
N LEU A 356 -15.69 -22.61 10.41
CA LEU A 356 -16.88 -21.84 10.78
C LEU A 356 -17.89 -21.80 9.63
N GLY A 357 -17.41 -21.69 8.36
CA GLY A 357 -18.22 -21.73 7.15
C GLY A 357 -18.53 -23.14 6.64
N ALA A 358 -18.10 -24.17 7.33
CA ALA A 358 -18.37 -25.55 6.93
C ALA A 358 -19.68 -26.07 7.54
N LEU A 359 -20.35 -26.95 6.80
CA LEU A 359 -21.49 -27.70 7.31
C LEU A 359 -21.02 -28.75 8.32
N PRO A 360 -21.68 -28.90 9.49
CA PRO A 360 -21.32 -29.95 10.44
C PRO A 360 -21.51 -31.33 9.79
N PRO A 361 -20.46 -32.19 9.78
CA PRO A 361 -20.60 -33.53 9.23
C PRO A 361 -21.58 -34.37 10.09
N LEU A 362 -22.17 -35.44 9.54
CA LEU A 362 -23.04 -36.32 10.33
C LEU A 362 -22.33 -36.87 11.59
N GLY A 363 -21.04 -37.10 11.51
CA GLY A 363 -20.21 -37.48 12.67
C GLY A 363 -20.28 -36.50 13.84
N TRP A 364 -20.67 -35.25 13.58
CA TRP A 364 -20.86 -34.22 14.62
C TRP A 364 -21.82 -34.68 15.71
N TRP A 365 -22.93 -35.32 15.36
CA TRP A 365 -23.94 -35.82 16.31
C TRP A 365 -23.66 -37.22 16.86
N THR A 366 -22.72 -37.95 16.28
CA THR A 366 -22.42 -39.33 16.69
C THR A 366 -21.19 -39.46 17.60
N THR A 367 -20.60 -38.35 18.05
CA THR A 367 -19.52 -38.32 19.04
C THR A 367 -20.05 -38.56 20.47
N PRO A 368 -19.24 -39.07 21.40
CA PRO A 368 -19.65 -39.20 22.81
C PRO A 368 -20.10 -37.87 23.43
N ALA A 369 -19.41 -36.78 23.13
CA ALA A 369 -19.79 -35.45 23.58
C ALA A 369 -21.18 -34.99 23.07
N ALA A 370 -21.58 -35.46 21.89
CA ALA A 370 -22.92 -35.22 21.35
C ALA A 370 -24.04 -35.83 22.21
N ARG A 371 -23.82 -37.07 22.67
CA ARG A 371 -24.78 -37.78 23.51
C ARG A 371 -24.97 -37.05 24.83
N THR A 372 -23.87 -36.69 25.51
CA THR A 372 -23.94 -35.95 26.79
C THR A 372 -24.68 -34.62 26.62
N SER A 373 -24.36 -33.82 25.59
CA SER A 373 -25.04 -32.54 25.33
C SER A 373 -26.54 -32.72 25.05
N ALA A 374 -26.93 -33.74 24.32
CA ALA A 374 -28.34 -34.01 24.03
C ALA A 374 -29.12 -34.51 25.26
N GLU A 375 -28.51 -35.32 26.13
CA GLU A 375 -29.07 -35.79 27.38
C GLU A 375 -29.27 -34.64 28.36
N GLU A 376 -28.31 -33.72 28.43
CA GLU A 376 -28.39 -32.49 29.24
C GLU A 376 -29.26 -31.41 28.62
N GLY A 377 -29.70 -31.56 27.37
CA GLY A 377 -30.44 -30.53 26.63
C GLY A 377 -29.60 -29.27 26.38
N SER A 378 -28.28 -29.42 26.31
CA SER A 378 -27.36 -28.28 26.16
C SER A 378 -27.02 -28.02 24.70
N CYS A 379 -27.04 -26.73 24.28
CA CYS A 379 -26.50 -26.30 23.01
C CYS A 379 -24.97 -26.35 23.06
N ARG A 380 -24.35 -26.90 22.01
CA ARG A 380 -22.88 -26.96 21.94
C ARG A 380 -22.24 -25.59 21.79
N ALA A 381 -21.06 -25.45 22.38
CA ALA A 381 -20.22 -24.30 22.15
C ALA A 381 -19.77 -24.26 20.68
N LEU A 382 -19.87 -23.09 20.08
CA LEU A 382 -19.34 -22.84 18.74
C LEU A 382 -17.84 -22.62 18.83
N THR A 383 -17.07 -23.34 17.99
CA THR A 383 -15.62 -23.09 17.88
C THR A 383 -15.41 -21.77 17.15
N VAL A 384 -14.93 -20.77 17.85
CA VAL A 384 -14.61 -19.42 17.35
C VAL A 384 -13.15 -19.06 17.56
N GLU A 385 -12.34 -20.06 17.90
CA GLU A 385 -10.88 -19.91 17.98
C GLU A 385 -10.28 -19.79 16.56
N PRO A 386 -9.08 -19.16 16.41
CA PRO A 386 -8.38 -19.18 15.13
C PRO A 386 -8.04 -20.63 14.74
N PRO A 387 -7.83 -20.93 13.43
CA PRO A 387 -7.45 -22.27 13.00
C PRO A 387 -6.08 -22.69 13.58
N PRO A 388 -5.73 -23.97 13.55
CA PRO A 388 -4.38 -24.41 13.96
C PRO A 388 -3.30 -23.60 13.24
N PRO A 389 -2.24 -23.14 13.92
CA PRO A 389 -1.26 -22.20 13.38
C PRO A 389 -0.61 -22.68 12.08
N LEU A 390 -0.28 -23.95 11.97
CA LEU A 390 0.25 -24.56 10.73
C LEU A 390 -0.76 -24.43 9.56
N THR A 391 -2.04 -24.70 9.82
CA THR A 391 -3.10 -24.57 8.80
C THR A 391 -3.26 -23.11 8.36
N ALA A 392 -3.23 -22.18 9.31
CA ALA A 392 -3.31 -20.76 9.04
C ALA A 392 -2.11 -20.26 8.21
N ALA A 393 -0.89 -20.65 8.59
CA ALA A 393 0.33 -20.32 7.86
C ALA A 393 0.29 -20.86 6.42
N ALA A 394 -0.20 -22.09 6.22
CA ALA A 394 -0.37 -22.68 4.90
C ALA A 394 -1.45 -21.98 4.04
N ALA A 395 -2.45 -21.35 4.65
CA ALA A 395 -3.55 -20.68 3.96
C ALA A 395 -3.29 -19.20 3.65
N LEU A 396 -2.31 -18.56 4.29
CA LEU A 396 -1.92 -17.17 4.01
C LEU A 396 -1.47 -17.00 2.54
N PRO A 397 -1.62 -15.80 1.93
CA PRO A 397 -1.26 -15.55 0.54
C PRO A 397 0.17 -15.97 0.20
N GLN A 398 0.37 -16.48 -1.02
CA GLN A 398 1.69 -16.87 -1.52
C GLN A 398 2.32 -15.70 -2.28
N PRO A 399 3.60 -15.33 -2.01
CA PRO A 399 4.34 -14.41 -2.85
C PRO A 399 4.44 -14.88 -4.30
N LEU A 400 4.36 -13.93 -5.24
CA LEU A 400 4.75 -14.14 -6.62
C LEU A 400 6.27 -14.20 -6.70
N PRO A 401 6.86 -15.10 -7.52
CA PRO A 401 8.30 -15.14 -7.74
C PRO A 401 8.82 -13.81 -8.27
N ASP A 402 10.04 -13.41 -7.88
CA ASP A 402 10.69 -12.24 -8.46
C ASP A 402 10.93 -12.49 -9.97
N PRO A 403 10.40 -11.64 -10.87
CA PRO A 403 10.60 -11.81 -12.30
C PRO A 403 12.07 -11.70 -12.72
N ARG A 404 12.94 -11.14 -11.88
CA ARG A 404 14.38 -11.04 -12.08
C ARG A 404 15.15 -12.29 -11.65
N ASP A 405 14.49 -13.23 -10.93
CA ASP A 405 15.13 -14.49 -10.54
C ASP A 405 15.38 -15.36 -11.78
N PRO A 406 16.57 -15.96 -11.93
CA PRO A 406 16.89 -16.82 -13.08
C PRO A 406 15.90 -17.99 -13.28
N ALA A 407 15.24 -18.45 -12.21
CA ALA A 407 14.25 -19.51 -12.29
C ALA A 407 12.83 -19.02 -12.58
N ALA A 408 12.57 -17.70 -12.71
CA ALA A 408 11.22 -17.14 -12.83
C ALA A 408 10.40 -17.80 -13.97
N GLY A 409 11.00 -18.02 -15.15
CA GLY A 409 10.34 -18.68 -16.27
C GLY A 409 9.99 -20.16 -15.97
N PHE A 410 10.86 -20.87 -15.27
CA PHE A 410 10.59 -22.24 -14.82
C PHE A 410 9.47 -22.27 -13.78
N LEU A 411 9.53 -21.40 -12.76
CA LEU A 411 8.52 -21.32 -11.70
C LEU A 411 7.14 -20.96 -12.24
N ALA A 412 7.05 -20.10 -13.25
CA ALA A 412 5.78 -19.73 -13.89
C ALA A 412 5.10 -20.92 -14.59
N THR A 413 5.86 -21.92 -15.03
CA THR A 413 5.34 -23.14 -15.69
C THR A 413 5.20 -24.34 -14.75
N SER A 414 5.74 -24.24 -13.53
CA SER A 414 5.82 -25.34 -12.54
C SER A 414 4.64 -25.30 -11.58
N VAL A 415 3.39 -25.25 -12.11
CA VAL A 415 2.19 -25.18 -11.28
C VAL A 415 1.56 -26.58 -11.13
N HIS A 416 1.70 -27.20 -9.98
CA HIS A 416 0.95 -28.38 -9.60
C HIS A 416 0.16 -28.12 -8.30
N ASP A 417 -1.10 -28.54 -8.28
CA ASP A 417 -1.93 -28.46 -7.07
C ASP A 417 -1.44 -29.41 -5.96
N ASP A 418 -0.88 -30.57 -6.35
CA ASP A 418 -0.25 -31.51 -5.41
C ASP A 418 1.16 -31.01 -5.03
N PRO A 419 1.39 -30.68 -3.73
CA PRO A 419 2.69 -30.19 -3.26
C PRO A 419 3.84 -31.20 -3.47
N ARG A 420 3.56 -32.51 -3.45
CA ARG A 420 4.60 -33.55 -3.63
C ARG A 420 5.09 -33.58 -5.08
N LEU A 421 4.18 -33.48 -6.03
CA LEU A 421 4.54 -33.40 -7.45
C LEU A 421 5.29 -32.10 -7.77
N ALA A 422 4.83 -30.98 -7.21
CA ALA A 422 5.53 -29.69 -7.34
C ALA A 422 6.97 -29.77 -6.77
N LEU A 423 7.17 -30.36 -5.60
CA LEU A 423 8.51 -30.55 -5.02
C LEU A 423 9.41 -31.44 -5.88
N SER A 424 8.87 -32.52 -6.46
CA SER A 424 9.65 -33.39 -7.36
C SER A 424 10.08 -32.64 -8.63
N GLN A 425 9.24 -31.75 -9.13
CA GLN A 425 9.54 -30.90 -10.27
C GLN A 425 10.61 -29.86 -9.91
N LEU A 426 10.49 -29.18 -8.75
CA LEU A 426 11.51 -28.25 -8.28
C LEU A 426 12.89 -28.91 -8.12
N ALA A 427 12.94 -30.18 -7.68
CA ALA A 427 14.17 -30.94 -7.53
C ALA A 427 14.88 -31.22 -8.88
N SER A 428 14.18 -31.11 -10.01
CA SER A 428 14.78 -31.22 -11.33
C SER A 428 15.55 -29.98 -11.78
N TYR A 429 15.34 -28.84 -11.12
CA TYR A 429 16.04 -27.59 -11.43
C TYR A 429 17.46 -27.62 -10.87
N GLN A 430 18.46 -27.65 -11.77
CA GLN A 430 19.84 -27.96 -11.40
C GLN A 430 20.55 -26.89 -10.54
N GLN A 431 20.11 -25.65 -10.60
CA GLN A 431 20.73 -24.53 -9.88
C GLN A 431 19.66 -23.82 -9.03
N PRO A 432 19.33 -24.34 -7.83
CA PRO A 432 18.28 -23.75 -7.00
C PRO A 432 18.60 -22.29 -6.68
N THR A 433 17.66 -21.42 -7.04
CA THR A 433 17.70 -19.99 -6.76
C THR A 433 17.00 -19.68 -5.43
N THR A 434 17.01 -18.40 -5.01
CA THR A 434 16.26 -17.98 -3.81
C THR A 434 14.77 -18.31 -3.95
N GLU A 435 14.16 -18.03 -5.09
CA GLU A 435 12.73 -18.28 -5.33
C GLU A 435 12.38 -19.77 -5.35
N VAL A 436 13.26 -20.62 -5.89
CA VAL A 436 13.08 -22.10 -5.84
C VAL A 436 13.07 -22.60 -4.40
N GLU A 437 13.97 -22.09 -3.55
CA GLU A 437 14.03 -22.47 -2.14
C GLU A 437 12.83 -21.93 -1.33
N LEU A 438 12.37 -20.70 -1.61
CA LEU A 438 11.18 -20.12 -0.96
C LEU A 438 9.91 -20.89 -1.33
N LEU A 439 9.75 -21.27 -2.61
CA LEU A 439 8.64 -22.12 -3.03
C LEU A 439 8.72 -23.52 -2.41
N SER A 440 9.91 -24.10 -2.35
CA SER A 440 10.14 -25.40 -1.66
C SER A 440 9.72 -25.29 -0.18
N CYS A 441 10.14 -24.24 0.53
CA CYS A 441 9.71 -23.96 1.90
C CYS A 441 8.18 -23.96 2.03
N ARG A 442 7.49 -23.24 1.13
CA ARG A 442 6.02 -23.13 1.13
C ARG A 442 5.34 -24.50 0.91
N LEU A 443 5.84 -25.29 -0.04
CA LEU A 443 5.29 -26.62 -0.34
C LEU A 443 5.49 -27.60 0.81
N GLN A 444 6.66 -27.58 1.47
CA GLN A 444 6.93 -28.39 2.67
C GLN A 444 5.99 -27.99 3.82
N LEU A 445 5.77 -26.71 4.02
CA LEU A 445 4.80 -26.19 5.00
C LEU A 445 3.38 -26.72 4.73
N ARG A 446 2.95 -26.75 3.47
CA ARG A 446 1.65 -27.33 3.07
C ARG A 446 1.55 -28.84 3.35
N LEU A 447 2.67 -29.56 3.33
CA LEU A 447 2.75 -30.98 3.71
C LEU A 447 2.86 -31.23 5.22
N GLY A 448 3.05 -30.16 6.01
CA GLY A 448 3.27 -30.24 7.45
C GLY A 448 4.70 -30.61 7.84
N ASP A 449 5.64 -30.64 6.89
CA ASP A 449 7.07 -30.88 7.17
C ASP A 449 7.79 -29.57 7.48
N THR A 450 7.64 -29.10 8.71
CA THR A 450 8.27 -27.84 9.16
C THR A 450 9.80 -27.95 9.17
N THR A 451 10.37 -29.14 9.41
CA THR A 451 11.82 -29.35 9.40
C THR A 451 12.42 -29.12 8.02
N ALA A 452 11.84 -29.73 6.99
CA ALA A 452 12.27 -29.54 5.61
C ALA A 452 12.01 -28.09 5.13
N ALA A 453 10.91 -27.47 5.58
CA ALA A 453 10.61 -26.08 5.29
C ALA A 453 11.66 -25.12 5.88
N HIS A 454 12.07 -25.30 7.13
CA HIS A 454 13.18 -24.54 7.74
C HIS A 454 14.50 -24.71 6.99
N ALA A 455 14.83 -25.94 6.59
CA ALA A 455 16.05 -26.19 5.82
C ALA A 455 16.05 -25.44 4.47
N ALA A 456 14.93 -25.44 3.77
CA ALA A 456 14.78 -24.69 2.51
C ALA A 456 14.91 -23.18 2.73
N LEU A 457 14.21 -22.64 3.75
CA LEU A 457 14.28 -21.19 4.07
C LEU A 457 15.71 -20.76 4.46
N ASN A 458 16.43 -21.57 5.23
CA ASN A 458 17.83 -21.27 5.57
C ASN A 458 18.71 -21.14 4.32
N ARG A 459 18.52 -22.04 3.32
CA ARG A 459 19.26 -21.95 2.05
C ARG A 459 18.90 -20.69 1.27
N ALA A 460 17.64 -20.28 1.27
CA ALA A 460 17.20 -19.01 0.66
C ALA A 460 17.82 -17.80 1.38
N ALA A 461 17.75 -17.76 2.71
CA ALA A 461 18.24 -16.65 3.53
C ALA A 461 19.75 -16.42 3.41
N HIS A 462 20.55 -17.50 3.24
CA HIS A 462 21.99 -17.36 2.98
C HIS A 462 22.32 -16.63 1.69
N ARG A 463 21.38 -16.58 0.74
CA ARG A 463 21.57 -15.90 -0.55
C ARG A 463 21.06 -14.47 -0.55
N GLN A 464 19.91 -14.21 0.12
CA GLN A 464 19.28 -12.90 0.23
C GLN A 464 18.63 -12.72 1.61
N GLN A 465 19.39 -12.20 2.56
CA GLN A 465 18.94 -12.06 3.96
C GLN A 465 17.89 -10.95 4.17
N ARG A 466 17.83 -9.95 3.29
CA ARG A 466 17.05 -8.71 3.50
C ARG A 466 15.87 -8.55 2.54
N ASP A 467 15.47 -9.60 1.83
CA ASP A 467 14.30 -9.59 0.95
C ASP A 467 13.03 -9.78 1.78
N TRP A 468 11.99 -8.99 1.49
CA TRP A 468 10.68 -9.09 2.14
C TRP A 468 10.05 -10.49 2.00
N ARG A 469 10.35 -11.24 0.93
CA ARG A 469 9.91 -12.62 0.73
C ARG A 469 10.52 -13.56 1.76
N THR A 470 11.78 -13.34 2.11
CA THR A 470 12.46 -14.08 3.18
C THR A 470 11.79 -13.81 4.51
N HIS A 471 11.53 -12.55 4.86
CA HIS A 471 10.78 -12.18 6.07
C HIS A 471 9.37 -12.78 6.08
N TRP A 472 8.68 -12.78 4.94
CA TRP A 472 7.37 -13.42 4.83
C TRP A 472 7.42 -14.90 5.21
N HIS A 473 8.35 -15.67 4.64
CA HIS A 473 8.48 -17.10 4.91
C HIS A 473 8.99 -17.39 6.33
N GLN A 474 9.85 -16.53 6.88
CA GLN A 474 10.23 -16.58 8.31
C GLN A 474 9.00 -16.40 9.21
N GLY A 475 8.13 -15.46 8.88
CA GLY A 475 6.87 -15.23 9.56
C GLY A 475 5.93 -16.44 9.49
N LEU A 476 5.80 -17.07 8.31
CA LEU A 476 4.98 -18.27 8.14
C LEU A 476 5.48 -19.44 9.00
N LEU A 477 6.78 -19.70 9.03
CA LEU A 477 7.35 -20.78 9.83
C LEU A 477 7.27 -20.48 11.34
N ALA A 478 7.55 -19.25 11.75
CA ALA A 478 7.38 -18.85 13.14
C ALA A 478 5.92 -18.99 13.60
N LEU A 479 4.95 -18.67 12.73
CA LEU A 479 3.53 -18.88 12.99
C LEU A 479 3.21 -20.38 13.13
N ALA A 480 3.69 -21.21 12.20
CA ALA A 480 3.48 -22.65 12.23
C ALA A 480 4.08 -23.31 13.48
N ASP A 481 5.19 -22.79 13.99
CA ASP A 481 5.88 -23.22 15.22
C ASP A 481 5.27 -22.60 16.50
N GLU A 482 4.15 -21.87 16.40
CA GLU A 482 3.47 -21.17 17.51
C GLU A 482 4.32 -20.07 18.18
N ARG A 483 5.38 -19.60 17.51
CA ARG A 483 6.22 -18.48 17.95
C ARG A 483 5.62 -17.15 17.49
N PHE A 484 4.47 -16.79 18.07
CA PHE A 484 3.65 -15.67 17.58
C PHE A 484 4.34 -14.30 17.63
N ASN A 485 5.22 -14.05 18.61
CA ASN A 485 6.01 -12.83 18.70
C ASN A 485 6.98 -12.70 17.52
N ASP A 486 7.71 -13.78 17.22
CA ASP A 486 8.64 -13.83 16.10
C ASP A 486 7.89 -13.69 14.78
N ALA A 487 6.76 -14.38 14.63
CA ALA A 487 5.92 -14.29 13.45
C ALA A 487 5.48 -12.83 13.21
N ARG A 488 5.00 -12.15 14.25
CA ARG A 488 4.59 -10.73 14.19
C ARG A 488 5.75 -9.82 13.78
N GLU A 489 6.93 -10.02 14.33
CA GLU A 489 8.13 -9.24 13.99
C GLU A 489 8.52 -9.42 12.52
N GLN A 490 8.52 -10.65 12.03
CA GLN A 490 8.86 -10.95 10.64
C GLN A 490 7.81 -10.39 9.66
N PHE A 491 6.50 -10.52 9.96
CA PHE A 491 5.46 -9.92 9.13
C PHE A 491 5.47 -8.39 9.19
N ALA A 492 5.86 -7.79 10.32
CA ALA A 492 6.07 -6.34 10.41
C ALA A 492 7.26 -5.87 9.55
N SER A 493 8.37 -6.63 9.56
CA SER A 493 9.53 -6.38 8.70
C SER A 493 9.19 -6.53 7.21
N CYS A 494 8.37 -7.52 6.87
CA CYS A 494 7.83 -7.67 5.52
C CYS A 494 6.95 -6.44 5.14
N ARG A 495 6.01 -6.04 6.01
CA ARG A 495 5.15 -4.88 5.79
C ARG A 495 5.93 -3.58 5.61
N ALA A 496 7.01 -3.38 6.35
CA ALA A 496 7.86 -2.20 6.22
C ALA A 496 8.51 -2.10 4.82
N GLN A 497 8.77 -3.25 4.18
CA GLN A 497 9.30 -3.29 2.82
C GLN A 497 8.23 -3.21 1.74
N VAL A 498 7.01 -3.69 2.00
CA VAL A 498 5.88 -3.66 1.05
C VAL A 498 4.63 -3.03 1.70
N PRO A 499 4.69 -1.74 2.07
CA PRO A 499 3.68 -1.08 2.89
C PRO A 499 2.31 -0.93 2.19
N GLY A 500 2.27 -0.97 0.87
CA GLY A 500 1.05 -0.93 0.06
C GLY A 500 0.32 -2.28 -0.06
N GLU A 501 0.91 -3.39 0.44
CA GLU A 501 0.35 -4.73 0.35
C GLU A 501 -0.51 -5.10 1.56
N LEU A 502 -1.61 -5.80 1.29
CA LEU A 502 -2.57 -6.21 2.34
C LEU A 502 -2.23 -7.57 2.96
N ALA A 503 -1.49 -8.44 2.26
CA ALA A 503 -1.13 -9.77 2.76
C ALA A 503 -0.36 -9.71 4.10
N PRO A 504 0.67 -8.86 4.28
CA PRO A 504 1.33 -8.72 5.57
C PRO A 504 0.41 -8.18 6.67
N ARG A 505 -0.55 -7.33 6.33
CA ARG A 505 -1.53 -6.80 7.29
C ARG A 505 -2.52 -7.87 7.74
N LEU A 506 -2.98 -8.74 6.82
CA LEU A 506 -3.79 -9.91 7.18
C LEU A 506 -3.03 -10.83 8.13
N ALA A 507 -1.75 -11.10 7.85
CA ALA A 507 -0.92 -11.95 8.71
C ALA A 507 -0.70 -11.33 10.10
N LEU A 508 -0.50 -10.01 10.19
CA LEU A 508 -0.40 -9.28 11.46
C LEU A 508 -1.70 -9.32 12.27
N ALA A 509 -2.86 -9.15 11.61
CA ALA A 509 -4.17 -9.27 12.26
C ALA A 509 -4.38 -10.69 12.83
N LEU A 510 -3.94 -11.71 12.09
CA LEU A 510 -3.98 -13.09 12.54
C LEU A 510 -3.06 -13.34 13.76
N CYS A 511 -1.84 -12.81 13.76
CA CYS A 511 -0.95 -12.86 14.92
C CYS A 511 -1.57 -12.17 16.14
N ALA A 512 -2.21 -11.02 15.94
CA ALA A 512 -2.92 -10.30 17.00
C ALA A 512 -4.09 -11.14 17.56
N GLU A 513 -4.83 -11.86 16.71
CA GLU A 513 -5.90 -12.78 17.13
C GLU A 513 -5.37 -13.92 17.99
N TYR A 514 -4.22 -14.56 17.64
CA TYR A 514 -3.60 -15.62 18.45
C TYR A 514 -3.11 -15.11 19.79
N GLN A 515 -2.58 -13.90 19.85
CA GLN A 515 -2.00 -13.31 21.06
C GLN A 515 -3.04 -12.68 22.00
N ALA A 516 -4.28 -12.47 21.51
CA ALA A 516 -5.32 -11.77 22.28
C ALA A 516 -5.76 -12.57 23.51
N GLN A 517 -5.55 -11.99 24.70
CA GLN A 517 -5.94 -12.53 26.01
C GLN A 517 -7.26 -11.93 26.52
N GLY A 518 -7.62 -10.73 26.07
CA GLY A 518 -8.77 -9.99 26.57
C GLY A 518 -9.61 -9.29 25.49
N SER A 519 -10.74 -8.71 25.91
CA SER A 519 -11.70 -8.06 25.00
C SER A 519 -11.12 -6.87 24.22
N ALA A 520 -10.21 -6.10 24.83
CA ALA A 520 -9.57 -4.96 24.17
C ALA A 520 -8.63 -5.40 23.04
N GLU A 521 -7.84 -6.44 23.26
CA GLU A 521 -6.91 -7.00 22.27
C GLU A 521 -7.67 -7.65 21.11
N LEU A 522 -8.76 -8.36 21.42
CA LEU A 522 -9.67 -8.89 20.39
C LEU A 522 -10.32 -7.77 19.57
N ALA A 523 -10.66 -6.62 20.20
CA ALA A 523 -11.18 -5.45 19.48
C ALA A 523 -10.14 -4.91 18.51
N ALA A 524 -8.89 -4.74 18.95
CA ALA A 524 -7.81 -4.27 18.12
C ALA A 524 -7.53 -5.23 16.93
N ALA A 525 -7.58 -6.54 17.15
CA ALA A 525 -7.46 -7.53 16.08
C ALA A 525 -8.64 -7.43 15.09
N ALA A 526 -9.88 -7.24 15.59
CA ALA A 526 -11.05 -7.06 14.73
C ALA A 526 -10.94 -5.81 13.84
N GLU A 527 -10.41 -4.70 14.36
CA GLU A 527 -10.16 -3.48 13.59
C GLU A 527 -9.09 -3.67 12.52
N GLN A 528 -8.01 -4.41 12.81
CA GLN A 528 -6.99 -4.75 11.83
C GLN A 528 -7.57 -5.57 10.67
N TYR A 529 -8.38 -6.59 10.97
CA TYR A 529 -9.10 -7.36 9.94
C TYR A 529 -10.06 -6.48 9.14
N GLN A 530 -10.83 -5.61 9.81
CA GLN A 530 -11.73 -4.67 9.13
C GLN A 530 -10.99 -3.75 8.18
N SER A 531 -9.82 -3.27 8.55
CA SER A 531 -8.99 -2.41 7.70
C SER A 531 -8.55 -3.11 6.41
N VAL A 532 -8.21 -4.40 6.47
CA VAL A 532 -7.90 -5.21 5.28
C VAL A 532 -9.13 -5.36 4.39
N TRP A 533 -10.25 -5.78 4.96
CA TRP A 533 -11.50 -5.98 4.24
C TRP A 533 -12.04 -4.72 3.58
N ALA A 534 -12.03 -3.61 4.32
CA ALA A 534 -12.51 -2.33 3.82
C ALA A 534 -11.69 -1.83 2.62
N THR A 535 -10.41 -2.20 2.53
CA THR A 535 -9.54 -1.82 1.41
C THR A 535 -9.77 -2.73 0.20
N ASP A 536 -9.90 -4.04 0.43
CA ASP A 536 -10.03 -5.02 -0.65
C ASP A 536 -10.90 -6.21 -0.24
N THR A 537 -12.06 -6.33 -0.88
CA THR A 537 -13.04 -7.40 -0.62
C THR A 537 -12.64 -8.77 -1.16
N TRP A 538 -11.46 -8.92 -1.74
CA TRP A 538 -10.91 -10.23 -2.11
C TRP A 538 -10.21 -10.94 -0.94
N TYR A 539 -10.03 -10.25 0.19
CA TYR A 539 -9.46 -10.81 1.42
C TYR A 539 -10.54 -11.35 2.36
N GLU A 540 -11.39 -12.28 1.88
CA GLU A 540 -12.52 -12.85 2.64
C GLU A 540 -12.07 -13.46 3.98
N SER A 541 -10.86 -14.01 4.07
CA SER A 541 -10.26 -14.49 5.34
C SER A 541 -10.24 -13.43 6.43
N ALA A 542 -10.14 -12.14 6.08
CA ALA A 542 -10.20 -11.05 7.03
C ALA A 542 -11.60 -10.93 7.67
N VAL A 543 -12.67 -11.15 6.89
CA VAL A 543 -14.05 -11.15 7.41
C VAL A 543 -14.26 -12.27 8.42
N PHE A 544 -13.77 -13.48 8.11
CA PHE A 544 -13.88 -14.61 9.03
C PHE A 544 -13.04 -14.40 10.30
N GLY A 545 -11.85 -13.80 10.20
CA GLY A 545 -11.05 -13.40 11.36
C GLY A 545 -11.79 -12.38 12.23
N ARG A 546 -12.36 -11.34 11.61
CA ARG A 546 -13.20 -10.35 12.31
C ARG A 546 -14.39 -10.99 12.98
N ALA A 547 -15.11 -11.88 12.30
CA ALA A 547 -16.27 -12.57 12.87
C ALA A 547 -15.89 -13.43 14.08
N ARG A 548 -14.76 -14.15 14.04
CA ARG A 548 -14.26 -14.94 15.18
C ARG A 548 -13.91 -14.05 16.37
N THR A 549 -13.17 -12.95 16.13
CA THR A 549 -12.78 -12.02 17.22
C THR A 549 -13.98 -11.34 17.86
N LEU A 550 -15.00 -10.93 17.07
CA LEU A 550 -16.25 -10.39 17.58
C LEU A 550 -17.05 -11.44 18.38
N ALA A 551 -17.15 -12.66 17.88
CA ALA A 551 -17.83 -13.75 18.57
C ALA A 551 -17.15 -14.11 19.90
N ARG A 552 -15.80 -14.13 19.97
CA ARG A 552 -15.06 -14.30 21.23
C ARG A 552 -15.31 -13.17 22.23
N ARG A 553 -15.65 -11.97 21.76
CA ARG A 553 -16.10 -10.83 22.58
C ARG A 553 -17.58 -10.88 22.94
N MET A 554 -18.29 -11.95 22.60
CA MET A 554 -19.75 -12.11 22.76
C MET A 554 -20.58 -11.16 21.90
N ASP A 555 -19.98 -10.48 20.92
CA ASP A 555 -20.69 -9.65 19.94
C ASP A 555 -21.15 -10.50 18.75
N ARG A 556 -22.24 -11.24 18.98
CA ARG A 556 -22.87 -12.12 18.00
C ARG A 556 -23.40 -11.32 16.79
N ALA A 557 -24.05 -10.19 17.08
CA ALA A 557 -24.65 -9.36 16.05
C ALA A 557 -23.61 -8.80 15.08
N GLY A 558 -22.55 -8.22 15.60
CA GLY A 558 -21.44 -7.72 14.78
C GLY A 558 -20.72 -8.82 14.00
N ALA A 559 -20.57 -10.03 14.58
CA ALA A 559 -19.98 -11.17 13.90
C ALA A 559 -20.84 -11.66 12.70
N VAL A 560 -22.16 -11.67 12.86
CA VAL A 560 -23.12 -12.03 11.80
C VAL A 560 -23.17 -10.97 10.71
N GLU A 561 -23.17 -9.69 11.09
CA GLU A 561 -23.13 -8.55 10.17
C GLU A 561 -21.90 -8.61 9.29
N ALA A 562 -20.71 -8.77 9.88
CA ALA A 562 -19.45 -8.88 9.12
C ALA A 562 -19.53 -9.96 8.01
N LEU A 563 -20.02 -11.16 8.32
CA LEU A 563 -20.16 -12.24 7.33
C LEU A 563 -21.22 -11.93 6.28
N THR A 564 -22.19 -11.08 6.59
CA THR A 564 -23.24 -10.67 5.65
C THR A 564 -22.71 -9.71 4.58
N ASP A 565 -21.60 -9.03 4.82
CA ASP A 565 -20.95 -8.12 3.86
C ASP A 565 -20.29 -8.85 2.68
N ILE A 566 -20.06 -10.18 2.77
CA ILE A 566 -19.46 -10.96 1.67
C ILE A 566 -20.48 -11.04 0.51
N PRO A 567 -20.15 -10.51 -0.69
CA PRO A 567 -21.05 -10.40 -1.82
C PRO A 567 -21.38 -11.78 -2.43
N GLU A 568 -22.52 -11.86 -3.13
CA GLU A 568 -22.97 -13.09 -3.80
C GLU A 568 -22.00 -13.60 -4.87
N THR A 569 -21.21 -12.70 -5.44
CA THR A 569 -20.20 -13.02 -6.46
C THR A 569 -18.95 -13.69 -5.89
N SER A 570 -18.76 -13.67 -4.55
CA SER A 570 -17.61 -14.31 -3.92
C SER A 570 -17.74 -15.83 -3.92
N PRO A 571 -16.66 -16.58 -4.22
CA PRO A 571 -16.64 -18.05 -4.09
C PRO A 571 -16.91 -18.52 -2.65
N HIS A 572 -16.69 -17.65 -1.66
CA HIS A 572 -16.89 -17.93 -0.24
C HIS A 572 -18.24 -17.43 0.32
N HIS A 573 -19.13 -16.88 -0.54
CA HIS A 573 -20.44 -16.40 -0.13
C HIS A 573 -21.24 -17.46 0.64
N ARG A 574 -21.31 -18.68 0.10
CA ARG A 574 -22.04 -19.80 0.75
C ARG A 574 -21.44 -20.12 2.12
N ALA A 575 -20.10 -20.20 2.23
CA ALA A 575 -19.41 -20.42 3.50
C ALA A 575 -19.75 -19.33 4.53
N ALA A 576 -19.75 -18.07 4.11
CA ALA A 576 -20.08 -16.95 4.98
C ALA A 576 -21.52 -17.02 5.49
N ARG A 577 -22.48 -17.39 4.65
CA ARG A 577 -23.90 -17.55 5.05
C ARG A 577 -24.09 -18.72 6.02
N ILE A 578 -23.38 -19.83 5.82
CA ILE A 578 -23.37 -20.97 6.76
C ILE A 578 -22.75 -20.53 8.10
N ALA A 579 -21.62 -19.81 8.08
CA ALA A 579 -20.98 -19.28 9.27
C ALA A 579 -21.90 -18.34 10.05
N ALA A 580 -22.61 -17.43 9.36
CA ALA A 580 -23.58 -16.53 9.98
C ALA A 580 -24.72 -17.30 10.65
N LEU A 581 -25.27 -18.34 10.01
CA LEU A 581 -26.31 -19.19 10.58
C LEU A 581 -25.78 -19.96 11.80
N ARG A 582 -24.56 -20.50 11.74
CA ARG A 582 -23.93 -21.18 12.89
C ARG A 582 -23.68 -20.24 14.06
N LEU A 583 -23.31 -18.98 13.82
CA LEU A 583 -23.22 -17.96 14.86
C LEU A 583 -24.57 -17.65 15.50
N LEU A 584 -25.65 -17.62 14.70
CA LEU A 584 -27.02 -17.40 15.19
C LEU A 584 -27.55 -18.56 16.05
N THR A 585 -26.99 -19.76 15.91
CA THR A 585 -27.49 -20.98 16.55
C THR A 585 -26.57 -21.57 17.61
N GLY A 586 -25.26 -21.24 17.56
CA GLY A 586 -24.28 -21.79 18.49
C GLY A 586 -24.20 -21.01 19.80
N ARG A 587 -23.83 -21.69 20.90
CA ARG A 587 -23.47 -21.01 22.15
C ARG A 587 -22.09 -20.38 22.01
N LEU A 588 -21.97 -19.13 22.42
CA LEU A 588 -20.69 -18.45 22.53
C LEU A 588 -20.15 -18.60 23.95
N GLY A 589 -18.83 -18.80 24.07
CA GLY A 589 -18.15 -19.03 25.36
C GLY A 589 -18.24 -20.48 25.86
N ASN A 590 -17.39 -20.81 26.84
CA ASN A 590 -17.30 -22.15 27.40
C ASN A 590 -18.52 -22.49 28.28
N PRO A 591 -19.00 -23.73 28.27
CA PRO A 591 -20.03 -24.18 29.21
C PRO A 591 -19.60 -23.92 30.66
N GLY A 592 -20.48 -23.36 31.45
CA GLY A 592 -20.22 -23.04 32.87
C GLY A 592 -19.47 -21.72 33.12
N SER A 593 -19.03 -21.02 32.08
CA SER A 593 -18.56 -19.64 32.21
C SER A 593 -19.74 -18.69 32.48
N PRO A 594 -19.62 -17.73 33.39
CA PRO A 594 -20.66 -16.73 33.63
C PRO A 594 -20.92 -15.80 32.43
N THR A 595 -19.98 -15.83 31.47
CA THR A 595 -20.08 -15.07 30.21
C THR A 595 -20.62 -15.90 29.04
N ALA A 596 -20.89 -17.19 29.21
CA ALA A 596 -21.46 -18.02 28.14
C ALA A 596 -22.85 -17.50 27.73
N SER A 597 -23.06 -17.32 26.42
CA SER A 597 -24.29 -16.78 25.84
C SER A 597 -24.97 -17.78 24.92
N LEU A 598 -26.21 -18.16 25.28
CA LEU A 598 -27.12 -18.86 24.36
C LEU A 598 -27.70 -17.87 23.33
N PRO A 599 -28.09 -18.35 22.14
CA PRO A 599 -28.80 -17.51 21.19
C PRO A 599 -30.21 -17.15 21.70
N GLY A 600 -30.60 -15.88 21.50
CA GLY A 600 -31.93 -15.39 21.85
C GLY A 600 -33.01 -15.81 20.85
N ALA A 601 -34.27 -15.53 21.18
CA ALA A 601 -35.42 -15.87 20.31
C ALA A 601 -35.34 -15.19 18.92
N ALA A 602 -34.90 -13.93 18.90
CA ALA A 602 -34.76 -13.16 17.67
C ALA A 602 -33.70 -13.75 16.73
N GLU A 603 -32.57 -14.19 17.29
CA GLU A 603 -31.47 -14.81 16.56
C GLU A 603 -31.88 -16.16 15.98
N LEU A 604 -32.59 -17.00 16.74
CA LEU A 604 -33.13 -18.29 16.24
C LEU A 604 -34.19 -18.09 15.16
N ALA A 605 -35.08 -17.10 15.31
CA ALA A 605 -36.03 -16.74 14.27
C ALA A 605 -35.35 -16.24 13.00
N GLU A 606 -34.26 -15.49 13.13
CA GLU A 606 -33.44 -15.05 11.99
C GLU A 606 -32.74 -16.24 11.30
N ALA A 607 -32.22 -17.19 12.08
CA ALA A 607 -31.63 -18.41 11.53
C ALA A 607 -32.64 -19.22 10.68
N GLU A 608 -33.88 -19.36 11.18
CA GLU A 608 -34.96 -20.02 10.43
C GLU A 608 -35.31 -19.28 9.14
N ARG A 609 -35.34 -17.96 9.13
CA ARG A 609 -35.57 -17.15 7.91
C ARG A 609 -34.44 -17.29 6.89
N ARG A 610 -33.19 -17.36 7.34
CA ARG A 610 -31.99 -17.46 6.47
C ARG A 610 -31.80 -18.86 5.88
N LEU A 611 -32.18 -19.91 6.59
CA LEU A 611 -31.94 -21.30 6.18
C LEU A 611 -32.42 -21.63 4.74
N PRO A 612 -33.68 -21.32 4.32
CA PRO A 612 -34.12 -21.61 2.96
C PRO A 612 -33.39 -20.81 1.88
N LEU A 613 -32.82 -19.65 2.22
CA LEU A 613 -32.10 -18.80 1.27
C LEU A 613 -30.72 -19.35 0.90
N LEU A 614 -30.23 -20.37 1.62
CA LEU A 614 -28.93 -20.99 1.34
C LEU A 614 -28.95 -21.93 0.11
N GLY A 615 -30.11 -22.31 -0.40
CA GLY A 615 -30.23 -23.20 -1.57
C GLY A 615 -29.54 -24.55 -1.38
N LEU A 616 -29.57 -25.10 -0.15
CA LEU A 616 -28.90 -26.35 0.20
C LEU A 616 -29.77 -27.58 -0.23
N ASP A 617 -29.09 -28.71 -0.40
CA ASP A 617 -29.81 -29.99 -0.54
C ASP A 617 -30.55 -30.36 0.76
N GLU A 618 -31.32 -31.47 0.71
CA GLU A 618 -32.16 -31.87 1.82
C GLU A 618 -31.32 -32.25 3.06
N LEU A 619 -30.21 -32.96 2.90
CA LEU A 619 -29.36 -33.39 4.00
C LEU A 619 -28.72 -32.17 4.70
N ASP A 620 -28.16 -31.30 3.94
CA ASP A 620 -27.45 -30.10 4.46
C ASP A 620 -28.45 -29.14 5.16
N THR A 621 -29.64 -28.96 4.57
CA THR A 621 -30.74 -28.22 5.19
C THR A 621 -31.14 -28.83 6.54
N ARG A 622 -31.23 -30.18 6.63
CA ARG A 622 -31.55 -30.86 7.89
C ARG A 622 -30.46 -30.73 8.93
N ARG A 623 -29.18 -30.81 8.53
CA ARG A 623 -28.06 -30.58 9.43
C ARG A 623 -28.15 -29.22 10.13
N LEU A 624 -28.35 -28.16 9.35
CA LEU A 624 -28.44 -26.82 9.92
C LEU A 624 -29.73 -26.63 10.74
N ARG A 625 -30.87 -27.18 10.27
CA ARG A 625 -32.13 -27.15 11.04
C ARG A 625 -32.01 -27.87 12.38
N THR A 626 -31.23 -28.95 12.45
CA THR A 626 -30.99 -29.65 13.71
C THR A 626 -30.27 -28.76 14.72
N LEU A 627 -29.26 -27.96 14.28
CA LEU A 627 -28.60 -26.99 15.13
C LEU A 627 -29.58 -25.93 15.68
N ILE A 628 -30.51 -25.44 14.85
CA ILE A 628 -31.54 -24.50 15.29
C ILE A 628 -32.40 -25.14 16.40
N ARG A 629 -32.85 -26.42 16.21
CA ARG A 629 -33.68 -27.10 17.19
C ARG A 629 -32.95 -27.47 18.47
N GLU A 630 -31.67 -27.81 18.40
CA GLU A 630 -30.82 -27.97 19.59
C GLU A 630 -30.76 -26.67 20.41
N ALA A 631 -30.53 -25.53 19.72
CA ALA A 631 -30.46 -24.23 20.38
C ALA A 631 -31.82 -23.77 20.96
N GLU A 632 -32.93 -24.04 20.26
CA GLU A 632 -34.29 -23.77 20.78
C GLU A 632 -34.57 -24.59 22.05
N LEU A 633 -34.18 -25.86 22.06
CA LEU A 633 -34.36 -26.69 23.25
C LEU A 633 -33.51 -26.20 24.43
N ALA A 634 -32.21 -25.94 24.15
CA ALA A 634 -31.31 -25.44 25.18
C ALA A 634 -31.83 -24.13 25.83
N ARG A 635 -32.33 -23.22 25.00
CA ARG A 635 -32.91 -21.97 25.46
C ARG A 635 -34.21 -22.22 26.27
N ALA A 636 -35.08 -23.12 25.79
CA ALA A 636 -36.32 -23.44 26.49
C ALA A 636 -36.10 -24.15 27.86
N LEU A 637 -34.94 -24.77 28.05
CA LEU A 637 -34.50 -25.41 29.29
C LEU A 637 -33.74 -24.44 30.21
N ASP A 638 -33.34 -23.27 29.72
CA ASP A 638 -32.64 -22.27 30.52
C ASP A 638 -33.56 -21.74 31.64
N PRO A 639 -33.15 -21.90 32.92
CA PRO A 639 -33.97 -21.39 34.04
C PRO A 639 -34.24 -19.88 33.99
N ALA A 640 -33.35 -19.11 33.37
CA ALA A 640 -33.48 -17.67 33.23
C ALA A 640 -34.63 -17.26 32.28
N GLU A 641 -34.99 -18.10 31.34
CA GLU A 641 -36.05 -17.84 30.35
C GLU A 641 -37.46 -18.13 30.93
N GLY A 642 -37.57 -18.93 31.98
CA GLY A 642 -38.86 -19.25 32.61
C GLY A 642 -39.91 -19.87 31.67
N SER A 643 -39.46 -20.65 30.69
CA SER A 643 -40.30 -21.18 29.61
C SER A 643 -41.40 -22.11 30.12
N ALA A 644 -42.63 -21.97 29.58
CA ALA A 644 -43.73 -22.86 29.90
C ALA A 644 -43.43 -24.32 29.47
N ALA A 645 -43.90 -25.29 30.21
CA ALA A 645 -43.72 -26.73 29.93
C ALA A 645 -44.20 -27.14 28.53
N THR A 646 -45.18 -26.44 27.99
CA THR A 646 -45.67 -26.64 26.59
C THR A 646 -44.63 -26.23 25.56
N THR A 647 -43.83 -25.17 25.80
CA THR A 647 -42.74 -24.71 24.94
C THR A 647 -41.59 -25.72 24.92
N VAL A 648 -41.18 -26.19 26.11
CA VAL A 648 -40.15 -27.25 26.22
C VAL A 648 -40.59 -28.51 25.53
N ARG A 649 -41.87 -28.94 25.72
CA ARG A 649 -42.42 -30.11 25.05
C ARG A 649 -42.41 -29.98 23.52
N LYS A 650 -42.79 -28.81 23.00
CA LYS A 650 -42.74 -28.55 21.54
C LYS A 650 -41.31 -28.61 20.99
N ALA A 651 -40.37 -27.97 21.67
CA ALA A 651 -38.95 -27.97 21.25
C ALA A 651 -38.38 -29.40 21.23
N ARG A 652 -38.70 -30.21 22.25
CA ARG A 652 -38.30 -31.63 22.29
C ARG A 652 -38.88 -32.46 21.12
N LEU A 653 -40.13 -32.28 20.75
CA LEU A 653 -40.78 -33.01 19.63
C LEU A 653 -40.11 -32.62 18.28
N LEU A 654 -39.85 -31.36 18.06
CA LEU A 654 -39.19 -30.87 16.84
C LEU A 654 -37.77 -31.40 16.70
N LEU A 655 -37.03 -31.47 17.80
CA LEU A 655 -35.67 -32.01 17.80
C LEU A 655 -35.63 -33.52 17.61
N GLU A 656 -36.57 -34.26 18.27
CA GLU A 656 -36.77 -35.72 18.03
C GLU A 656 -36.92 -35.99 16.54
N GLU A 657 -37.84 -35.24 15.88
CA GLU A 657 -38.09 -35.40 14.43
C GLU A 657 -36.81 -35.14 13.62
N CYS A 658 -36.05 -34.10 13.96
CA CYS A 658 -34.78 -33.79 13.25
C CYS A 658 -33.80 -34.95 13.35
N TYR A 659 -33.54 -35.50 14.53
CA TYR A 659 -32.61 -36.63 14.70
C TYR A 659 -33.10 -37.90 13.95
N ARG A 660 -34.39 -38.20 13.97
CA ARG A 660 -34.94 -39.33 13.20
C ARG A 660 -34.73 -39.17 11.70
N ARG A 661 -34.91 -37.95 11.21
CA ARG A 661 -34.70 -37.65 9.79
C ARG A 661 -33.22 -37.71 9.41
N LEU A 662 -32.29 -37.24 10.29
CA LEU A 662 -30.85 -37.39 10.06
C LEU A 662 -30.40 -38.85 10.07
N ALA A 663 -31.03 -39.73 10.86
CA ALA A 663 -30.73 -41.15 10.91
C ALA A 663 -30.92 -41.85 9.56
N HIS A 664 -31.83 -41.39 8.68
CA HIS A 664 -32.01 -41.93 7.35
C HIS A 664 -30.81 -41.74 6.44
N TRP A 665 -29.93 -40.78 6.75
CA TRP A 665 -28.73 -40.47 5.99
C TRP A 665 -27.43 -41.02 6.63
N ALA A 666 -27.61 -41.82 7.69
CA ALA A 666 -26.44 -42.40 8.36
C ALA A 666 -25.75 -43.43 7.42
N PRO A 667 -24.42 -43.32 7.24
CA PRO A 667 -23.70 -44.19 6.31
C PRO A 667 -23.56 -45.64 6.80
N ASP A 668 -23.79 -45.87 8.09
CA ASP A 668 -23.68 -47.18 8.74
C ASP A 668 -24.68 -47.35 9.89
N GLN A 669 -24.90 -48.62 10.29
CA GLN A 669 -25.86 -48.98 11.33
C GLN A 669 -25.49 -48.43 12.71
N ALA A 670 -24.20 -48.25 13.00
CA ALA A 670 -23.76 -47.72 14.29
C ALA A 670 -24.15 -46.24 14.46
N ARG A 671 -23.90 -45.41 13.44
CA ARG A 671 -24.33 -44.00 13.41
C ARG A 671 -25.84 -43.85 13.38
N HIS A 672 -26.53 -44.69 12.62
CA HIS A 672 -28.02 -44.77 12.63
C HIS A 672 -28.51 -44.97 14.05
N THR A 673 -28.01 -45.99 14.76
CA THR A 673 -28.44 -46.31 16.12
C THR A 673 -28.21 -45.12 17.06
N VAL A 674 -27.01 -44.46 17.00
CA VAL A 674 -26.73 -43.28 17.84
C VAL A 674 -27.74 -42.15 17.58
N LEU A 675 -28.08 -41.87 16.32
CA LEU A 675 -29.04 -40.81 15.99
C LEU A 675 -30.46 -41.16 16.49
N ILE A 676 -30.87 -42.45 16.46
CA ILE A 676 -32.12 -42.91 17.04
C ILE A 676 -32.12 -42.80 18.57
N ASP A 677 -30.99 -43.10 19.22
CA ASP A 677 -30.83 -42.91 20.67
C ASP A 677 -30.97 -41.43 21.05
N LEU A 678 -30.37 -40.51 20.29
CA LEU A 678 -30.52 -39.06 20.49
C LEU A 678 -32.00 -38.63 20.30
N ALA A 679 -32.69 -39.16 19.29
CA ALA A 679 -34.11 -38.90 19.10
C ALA A 679 -34.94 -39.38 20.31
N ASN A 680 -34.61 -40.55 20.84
CA ASN A 680 -35.33 -41.09 22.01
C ASN A 680 -35.03 -40.25 23.28
N ALA A 681 -33.80 -39.80 23.47
CA ALA A 681 -33.41 -38.90 24.56
C ALA A 681 -34.11 -37.51 24.47
N ALA A 682 -34.29 -36.99 23.28
CA ALA A 682 -34.99 -35.75 23.02
C ALA A 682 -36.52 -35.88 23.27
N ARG A 683 -37.10 -37.06 23.23
CA ARG A 683 -38.55 -37.29 23.35
C ARG A 683 -39.10 -36.75 24.68
N PRO A 684 -40.24 -36.06 24.68
CA PRO A 684 -40.89 -35.66 25.93
C PRO A 684 -41.26 -36.87 26.79
N THR A 685 -40.86 -36.91 28.05
CA THR A 685 -41.33 -37.89 29.04
C THR A 685 -42.80 -37.63 29.33
N THR A 686 -43.67 -38.53 28.97
CA THR A 686 -45.05 -38.53 29.45
C THR A 686 -45.05 -39.20 30.81
N LEU A 687 -45.26 -38.41 31.87
CA LEU A 687 -45.70 -38.98 33.15
C LEU A 687 -47.05 -39.72 32.86
N ARG A 688 -47.08 -41.03 33.06
CA ARG A 688 -48.31 -41.80 33.12
C ARG A 688 -49.06 -41.52 34.40
#